data_244c279e10f2004b28837dd1b9babd6c
#
_entry.id   244c279e10f2004b28837dd1b9babd6c
#
_cell.length_a   1.000
_cell.length_b   1.000
_cell.length_c   1.000
_cell.angle_alpha   90.00
_cell.angle_beta   90.00
_cell.angle_gamma   90.00
#
_symmetry.space_group_name_H-M   'P 1'
#
loop_
_entity.id
_entity.type
_entity.pdbx_description
1 polymer ?
#
loop_
_entity_poly.entity_id
_entity_poly.type
_entity_poly.pdbx_seq_one_letter_code
_entity_poly.pdbx_strand_id
1 'polypeptide(L)'
;MSAANDCPKAMLTAGETQLGFFVKRIEQIPEIRVTAYEMEHIVTGAKVLHLHCDDRENLYSIAFRTPPKDSTGLPHILEHAVLAGSEKYPVKDAFNELLRGTLQTFINAFTYPDKTIYPVASQVKVDFFNLARVYTDLVFRPRLLRETFLQEGHHLEWAANADGQENLNISGIVYNEMKGAYSSPDNLMYKAIQENLFPDTIYRFDSGGNPADIPNLTYEQFKEFHQAYYSPSNARIFIYGDIPTEEHLLFLQEMLKDFGRISLDSSILTQERWASPRAVQDVFPIGMEDDPHGKASVNVAWLLTENTDEETVILLQVISGVLVGSAAGALRKALIDSGLGQDLSPVTGFERDYKQVVFAVGLRGTEAQKGEVIESLILDTLARVVREGVDKELIEGTLHQIEFRGREIIRQSYPYGIVLMNRVFHTWIYDGDPLHSLNFPSLIDMIRRKWQENPSLFEELIQRWLIDNPHRILSVMEPSPTCMETWEGNFRKKMAEIRDSLTKNEQERIHQEVRELKAFQTEPDPPAAMATLPRLKVADIGGQTENIATECISIANTMAMTHDLFTNGISYLDLAFDISAIPDDLQPYLPLLGKFITQMGAAGMGYEDMSKRIALKTGGIRCSLNAGLIMNQGRSWQEMIFRLKTLDRYIPDAISILSDLLCAGDLTDQRRMQDLLMEKKNRFHASIVPSGHLFARRLAASSLSVSAWRDEQWHGKTQLRCLKQIADELGDNREVFLEKLLRLKTEVFRKDRMTINLTAEERGLTTMFDNLTPIVEKFPSGSLTESIKPPRLEPVDRGVVIPAQVSYVAQALQAPSYGHSDTAALMVASRYLSNGYLYKQIRVQGGAYGGMSSYDPLVGVFSFLSYRDPHILRTLKVYDDAIMALNQQNISQEDLDKAVIGTIGVMDRPMDPSNNGYTAMIRHLSGLTDAYRQTLRDEILAMTINKLGEASVCFLDKARESSSIAVFSSEEQLQSVNVALEGNKLLLESLE
;
A
#
# COMPACT_ATOMS: atom_id res chain seq x y z
N MET A 1 -25.06 6.40 40.89
CA MET A 1 -25.31 5.06 41.49
C MET A 1 -26.33 4.36 40.60
N SER A 2 -25.87 3.56 39.69
CA SER A 2 -26.66 2.66 38.83
C SER A 2 -25.95 1.32 38.91
N ALA A 3 -26.66 0.30 39.39
CA ALA A 3 -26.16 -1.04 39.62
C ALA A 3 -25.64 -1.64 38.31
N ALA A 4 -24.35 -1.84 38.18
CA ALA A 4 -23.78 -2.73 37.20
C ALA A 4 -24.24 -4.15 37.55
N ASN A 5 -25.05 -4.76 36.70
CA ASN A 5 -25.31 -6.19 36.72
C ASN A 5 -23.98 -6.91 36.43
N ASP A 6 -23.27 -7.35 37.45
CA ASP A 6 -22.26 -8.38 37.36
C ASP A 6 -22.96 -9.72 36.98
N CYS A 7 -23.12 -9.92 35.66
CA CYS A 7 -23.39 -11.24 35.13
C CYS A 7 -22.10 -12.06 35.33
N PRO A 8 -22.13 -13.25 35.97
CA PRO A 8 -20.93 -14.07 36.13
C PRO A 8 -20.37 -14.37 34.73
N LYS A 9 -19.11 -14.01 34.46
CA LYS A 9 -18.38 -14.34 33.23
C LYS A 9 -18.44 -15.87 33.04
N ALA A 10 -19.40 -16.35 32.24
CA ALA A 10 -19.44 -17.75 31.86
C ALA A 10 -18.24 -17.98 30.92
N MET A 11 -17.26 -18.74 31.41
CA MET A 11 -16.07 -19.06 30.61
C MET A 11 -16.51 -19.91 29.42
N LEU A 12 -16.26 -19.45 28.20
CA LEU A 12 -16.59 -20.19 26.96
C LEU A 12 -15.93 -21.58 26.99
N THR A 13 -16.67 -22.60 26.60
CA THR A 13 -16.21 -24.00 26.63
C THR A 13 -16.29 -24.60 25.22
N ALA A 14 -15.21 -25.21 24.76
CA ALA A 14 -15.20 -25.91 23.47
C ALA A 14 -16.16 -27.12 23.47
N GLY A 15 -16.89 -27.33 22.39
CA GLY A 15 -17.91 -28.35 22.24
C GLY A 15 -19.30 -27.96 22.75
N GLU A 16 -19.46 -26.76 23.32
CA GLU A 16 -20.74 -26.30 23.88
C GLU A 16 -21.34 -25.16 23.03
N THR A 17 -22.66 -24.97 23.22
CA THR A 17 -23.38 -23.85 22.63
C THR A 17 -23.60 -22.77 23.67
N GLN A 18 -23.08 -21.56 23.39
CA GLN A 18 -23.21 -20.41 24.30
C GLN A 18 -23.57 -19.16 23.49
N LEU A 19 -24.45 -18.33 24.01
CA LEU A 19 -24.88 -17.07 23.37
C LEU A 19 -25.31 -17.20 21.89
N GLY A 20 -25.89 -18.36 21.50
CA GLY A 20 -26.33 -18.64 20.12
C GLY A 20 -25.25 -19.18 19.18
N PHE A 21 -24.04 -19.40 19.70
CA PHE A 21 -22.90 -19.90 18.92
C PHE A 21 -22.41 -21.27 19.46
N PHE A 22 -22.15 -22.18 18.56
CA PHE A 22 -21.45 -23.43 18.86
C PHE A 22 -19.94 -23.14 18.86
N VAL A 23 -19.29 -23.34 19.98
CA VAL A 23 -17.82 -23.15 20.14
C VAL A 23 -17.12 -24.41 19.67
N LYS A 24 -16.55 -24.39 18.45
CA LYS A 24 -15.88 -25.56 17.86
C LYS A 24 -14.55 -25.86 18.53
N ARG A 25 -13.74 -24.80 18.77
CA ARG A 25 -12.37 -24.93 19.26
C ARG A 25 -11.95 -23.69 20.03
N ILE A 26 -11.15 -23.88 21.07
CA ILE A 26 -10.40 -22.83 21.77
C ILE A 26 -8.94 -23.26 21.77
N GLU A 27 -8.03 -22.44 21.24
CA GLU A 27 -6.62 -22.75 21.10
C GLU A 27 -5.75 -21.56 21.44
N GLN A 28 -4.69 -21.79 22.25
CA GLN A 28 -3.68 -20.77 22.52
C GLN A 28 -2.58 -20.86 21.46
N ILE A 29 -2.19 -19.71 20.91
CA ILE A 29 -1.08 -19.57 19.97
C ILE A 29 -0.05 -18.63 20.62
N PRO A 30 0.89 -19.19 21.41
CA PRO A 30 1.81 -18.41 22.24
C PRO A 30 2.73 -17.49 21.43
N GLU A 31 3.08 -17.90 20.20
CA GLU A 31 4.02 -17.20 19.32
C GLU A 31 3.54 -15.83 18.90
N ILE A 32 2.25 -15.63 18.82
CA ILE A 32 1.60 -14.35 18.54
C ILE A 32 0.74 -13.86 19.72
N ARG A 33 0.82 -14.51 20.88
CA ARG A 33 0.13 -14.20 22.13
C ARG A 33 -1.38 -14.05 21.98
N VAL A 34 -2.04 -14.94 21.25
CA VAL A 34 -3.50 -14.93 21.10
C VAL A 34 -4.13 -16.18 21.63
N THR A 35 -5.39 -16.06 22.07
CA THR A 35 -6.31 -17.17 22.29
C THR A 35 -7.34 -17.14 21.16
N ALA A 36 -7.34 -18.17 20.31
CA ALA A 36 -8.24 -18.29 19.19
C ALA A 36 -9.54 -19.01 19.60
N TYR A 37 -10.68 -18.41 19.27
CA TYR A 37 -12.02 -18.97 19.44
C TYR A 37 -12.65 -19.19 18.05
N GLU A 38 -12.79 -20.45 17.63
CA GLU A 38 -13.49 -20.82 16.41
C GLU A 38 -14.93 -21.21 16.73
N MET A 39 -15.90 -20.54 16.10
CA MET A 39 -17.32 -20.67 16.44
C MET A 39 -18.21 -20.64 15.20
N GLU A 40 -19.45 -21.14 15.35
CA GLU A 40 -20.48 -21.06 14.31
C GLU A 40 -21.81 -20.61 14.92
N HIS A 41 -22.45 -19.61 14.32
CA HIS A 41 -23.79 -19.17 14.71
C HIS A 41 -24.82 -20.23 14.31
N ILE A 42 -25.56 -20.79 15.27
CA ILE A 42 -26.40 -21.99 15.08
C ILE A 42 -27.50 -21.74 14.04
N VAL A 43 -28.16 -20.58 14.11
CA VAL A 43 -29.33 -20.27 13.30
C VAL A 43 -28.94 -19.99 11.84
N THR A 44 -27.91 -19.20 11.61
CA THR A 44 -27.54 -18.74 10.26
C THR A 44 -26.41 -19.55 9.61
N GLY A 45 -25.58 -20.23 10.40
CA GLY A 45 -24.37 -20.88 9.94
C GLY A 45 -23.19 -19.94 9.68
N ALA A 46 -23.26 -18.67 10.11
CA ALA A 46 -22.14 -17.75 10.02
C ALA A 46 -20.94 -18.30 10.81
N LYS A 47 -19.77 -18.33 10.15
CA LYS A 47 -18.52 -18.78 10.78
C LYS A 47 -17.85 -17.60 11.45
N VAL A 48 -17.39 -17.75 12.69
CA VAL A 48 -16.74 -16.71 13.48
C VAL A 48 -15.40 -17.19 13.99
N LEU A 49 -14.36 -16.38 13.79
CA LEU A 49 -13.05 -16.58 14.40
C LEU A 49 -12.65 -15.33 15.17
N HIS A 50 -12.42 -15.45 16.47
CA HIS A 50 -11.87 -14.38 17.27
C HIS A 50 -10.47 -14.74 17.75
N LEU A 51 -9.49 -13.91 17.45
CA LEU A 51 -8.13 -13.94 17.99
C LEU A 51 -8.05 -12.93 19.13
N HIS A 52 -8.33 -13.38 20.36
CA HIS A 52 -8.29 -12.53 21.56
C HIS A 52 -6.84 -12.36 22.04
N CYS A 53 -6.42 -11.11 22.30
CA CYS A 53 -5.07 -10.76 22.74
C CYS A 53 -5.07 -9.45 23.53
N ASP A 54 -3.90 -9.06 24.06
CA ASP A 54 -3.68 -7.78 24.77
C ASP A 54 -3.29 -6.67 23.77
N ASP A 55 -4.16 -6.44 22.78
CA ASP A 55 -3.98 -5.36 21.78
C ASP A 55 -5.23 -4.50 21.71
N ARG A 56 -5.11 -3.23 22.03
CA ARG A 56 -6.22 -2.27 22.06
C ARG A 56 -6.75 -1.92 20.68
N GLU A 57 -5.98 -2.22 19.61
CA GLU A 57 -6.45 -2.01 18.23
C GLU A 57 -7.35 -3.18 17.81
N ASN A 58 -8.64 -3.05 18.12
CA ASN A 58 -9.62 -4.07 17.79
C ASN A 58 -10.02 -4.02 16.32
N LEU A 59 -10.06 -5.18 15.66
CA LEU A 59 -10.49 -5.36 14.27
C LEU A 59 -11.76 -6.22 14.21
N TYR A 60 -12.72 -5.79 13.40
CA TYR A 60 -13.88 -6.55 12.98
C TYR A 60 -13.92 -6.64 11.46
N SER A 61 -14.19 -7.81 10.91
CA SER A 61 -14.26 -8.01 9.47
C SER A 61 -15.32 -9.03 9.08
N ILE A 62 -16.05 -8.76 8.00
CA ILE A 62 -16.97 -9.72 7.36
C ILE A 62 -16.44 -10.02 5.97
N ALA A 63 -16.31 -11.31 5.64
CA ALA A 63 -15.87 -11.76 4.32
C ALA A 63 -16.92 -12.71 3.70
N PHE A 64 -17.09 -12.59 2.38
CA PHE A 64 -17.94 -13.48 1.57
C PHE A 64 -17.16 -14.08 0.42
N ARG A 65 -17.51 -15.28 0.00
CA ARG A 65 -17.15 -15.74 -1.34
C ARG A 65 -18.03 -15.01 -2.34
N THR A 66 -17.41 -14.35 -3.31
CA THR A 66 -18.07 -13.53 -4.35
C THR A 66 -17.57 -13.91 -5.73
N PRO A 67 -17.86 -15.14 -6.21
CA PRO A 67 -17.35 -15.64 -7.48
C PRO A 67 -17.91 -14.82 -8.66
N PRO A 68 -17.05 -14.13 -9.46
CA PRO A 68 -17.48 -13.40 -10.65
C PRO A 68 -18.00 -14.36 -11.73
N LYS A 69 -18.98 -13.91 -12.51
CA LYS A 69 -19.55 -14.66 -13.64
C LYS A 69 -19.04 -14.16 -14.99
N ASP A 70 -18.49 -12.97 -15.01
CA ASP A 70 -17.94 -12.27 -16.16
C ASP A 70 -16.96 -11.19 -15.69
N SER A 71 -16.39 -10.38 -16.61
CA SER A 71 -15.45 -9.31 -16.30
C SER A 71 -16.12 -7.93 -16.19
N THR A 72 -17.43 -7.86 -15.86
CA THR A 72 -18.13 -6.58 -15.65
C THR A 72 -17.75 -5.88 -14.35
N GLY A 73 -16.92 -6.47 -13.49
CA GLY A 73 -16.51 -5.88 -12.21
C GLY A 73 -17.62 -5.84 -11.19
N LEU A 74 -18.66 -6.67 -11.32
CA LEU A 74 -19.82 -6.68 -10.45
C LEU A 74 -19.44 -6.82 -8.96
N PRO A 75 -18.51 -7.74 -8.54
CA PRO A 75 -18.07 -7.80 -7.14
C PRO A 75 -17.49 -6.49 -6.63
N HIS A 76 -16.70 -5.78 -7.43
CA HIS A 76 -16.04 -4.53 -7.08
C HIS A 76 -17.02 -3.35 -7.02
N ILE A 77 -17.90 -3.22 -8.01
CA ILE A 77 -18.96 -2.19 -8.00
C ILE A 77 -19.87 -2.37 -6.78
N LEU A 78 -20.18 -3.63 -6.43
CA LEU A 78 -20.99 -3.93 -5.26
C LEU A 78 -20.24 -3.63 -3.95
N GLU A 79 -18.93 -3.87 -3.89
CA GLU A 79 -18.07 -3.51 -2.76
C GLU A 79 -18.24 -2.02 -2.39
N HIS A 80 -18.16 -1.13 -3.39
CA HIS A 80 -18.37 0.30 -3.20
C HIS A 80 -19.82 0.61 -2.80
N ALA A 81 -20.77 0.05 -3.51
CA ALA A 81 -22.18 0.43 -3.40
C ALA A 81 -22.85 0.00 -2.08
N VAL A 82 -22.48 -1.14 -1.49
CA VAL A 82 -23.05 -1.59 -0.20
C VAL A 82 -22.70 -0.63 0.94
N LEU A 83 -21.56 0.05 0.87
CA LEU A 83 -21.11 0.98 1.88
C LEU A 83 -21.77 2.38 1.78
N ALA A 84 -22.57 2.62 0.75
CA ALA A 84 -23.24 3.90 0.56
C ALA A 84 -24.31 4.15 1.64
N GLY A 85 -25.25 3.22 1.83
CA GLY A 85 -26.30 3.34 2.84
C GLY A 85 -27.17 2.10 2.96
N SER A 86 -27.85 1.96 4.10
CA SER A 86 -28.70 0.80 4.41
C SER A 86 -30.12 1.21 4.81
N GLU A 87 -30.96 0.21 5.07
CA GLU A 87 -32.31 0.44 5.55
C GLU A 87 -32.33 1.18 6.90
N LYS A 88 -31.43 0.83 7.81
CA LYS A 88 -31.32 1.45 9.14
C LYS A 88 -30.57 2.78 9.09
N TYR A 89 -29.60 2.92 8.17
CA TYR A 89 -28.77 4.10 7.97
C TYR A 89 -29.03 4.67 6.56
N PRO A 90 -30.18 5.35 6.33
CA PRO A 90 -30.64 5.73 4.99
C PRO A 90 -29.96 6.98 4.44
N VAL A 91 -28.65 7.09 4.64
CA VAL A 91 -27.79 8.13 4.07
C VAL A 91 -27.33 7.74 2.67
N LYS A 92 -26.72 8.67 1.93
CA LYS A 92 -26.22 8.46 0.57
C LYS A 92 -24.79 7.94 0.55
N ASP A 93 -24.02 8.19 1.63
CA ASP A 93 -22.60 7.82 1.74
C ASP A 93 -22.21 7.60 3.22
N ALA A 94 -22.61 6.45 3.77
CA ALA A 94 -22.32 6.08 5.14
C ALA A 94 -20.82 5.89 5.37
N PHE A 95 -20.08 5.37 4.36
CA PHE A 95 -18.65 5.15 4.43
C PHE A 95 -17.89 6.44 4.74
N ASN A 96 -18.15 7.50 3.96
CA ASN A 96 -17.50 8.79 4.16
C ASN A 96 -17.91 9.46 5.48
N GLU A 97 -19.15 9.31 5.90
CA GLU A 97 -19.60 9.83 7.21
C GLU A 97 -18.88 9.14 8.37
N LEU A 98 -18.64 7.83 8.31
CA LEU A 98 -17.83 7.10 9.28
C LEU A 98 -16.35 7.52 9.21
N LEU A 99 -15.78 7.61 7.99
CA LEU A 99 -14.39 8.05 7.79
C LEU A 99 -14.09 9.41 8.41
N ARG A 100 -15.08 10.30 8.41
CA ARG A 100 -14.99 11.67 8.95
C ARG A 100 -15.22 11.73 10.46
N GLY A 101 -16.17 10.95 10.98
CA GLY A 101 -16.74 11.14 12.32
C GLY A 101 -16.34 10.12 13.38
N THR A 102 -15.34 9.27 13.13
CA THR A 102 -14.90 8.20 14.04
C THR A 102 -13.39 8.26 14.32
N LEU A 103 -12.96 7.58 15.38
CA LEU A 103 -11.54 7.35 15.71
C LEU A 103 -11.03 6.02 15.13
N GLN A 104 -11.51 5.69 13.95
CA GLN A 104 -11.08 4.49 13.25
C GLN A 104 -9.56 4.52 12.98
N THR A 105 -8.91 3.40 13.20
CA THR A 105 -7.51 3.19 12.77
C THR A 105 -7.45 2.58 11.38
N PHE A 106 -8.55 1.93 10.99
CA PHE A 106 -8.75 1.40 9.65
C PHE A 106 -10.23 1.29 9.28
N ILE A 107 -10.58 1.70 8.07
CA ILE A 107 -11.88 1.54 7.45
C ILE A 107 -11.67 1.39 5.94
N ASN A 108 -12.08 0.27 5.37
CA ASN A 108 -11.99 0.00 3.93
C ASN A 108 -12.82 -1.22 3.55
N ALA A 109 -12.76 -1.61 2.27
CA ALA A 109 -13.18 -2.90 1.78
C ALA A 109 -12.14 -3.43 0.77
N PHE A 110 -12.19 -4.72 0.46
CA PHE A 110 -11.26 -5.36 -0.47
C PHE A 110 -11.99 -6.35 -1.36
N THR A 111 -11.86 -6.19 -2.66
CA THR A 111 -12.30 -7.19 -3.65
C THR A 111 -11.10 -7.97 -4.18
N TYR A 112 -11.12 -9.28 -3.92
CA TYR A 112 -10.20 -10.27 -4.45
C TYR A 112 -10.83 -11.04 -5.62
N PRO A 113 -10.09 -11.89 -6.32
CA PRO A 113 -10.65 -12.66 -7.43
C PRO A 113 -11.86 -13.54 -7.10
N ASP A 114 -12.06 -13.89 -5.83
CA ASP A 114 -13.08 -14.87 -5.39
C ASP A 114 -13.79 -14.50 -4.07
N LYS A 115 -13.40 -13.40 -3.43
CA LYS A 115 -13.91 -12.96 -2.13
C LYS A 115 -13.96 -11.44 -2.02
N THR A 116 -14.90 -10.94 -1.22
CA THR A 116 -14.97 -9.52 -0.83
C THR A 116 -14.97 -9.43 0.69
N ILE A 117 -14.15 -8.52 1.26
CA ILE A 117 -13.89 -8.40 2.69
C ILE A 117 -14.14 -6.97 3.15
N TYR A 118 -14.83 -6.80 4.27
CA TYR A 118 -15.23 -5.51 4.85
C TYR A 118 -14.64 -5.33 6.26
N PRO A 119 -13.40 -4.87 6.41
CA PRO A 119 -12.76 -4.67 7.71
C PRO A 119 -12.92 -3.25 8.25
N VAL A 120 -13.07 -3.16 9.58
CA VAL A 120 -13.01 -1.92 10.34
C VAL A 120 -12.21 -2.12 11.62
N ALA A 121 -11.44 -1.11 12.05
CA ALA A 121 -10.67 -1.18 13.28
C ALA A 121 -10.71 0.14 14.06
N SER A 122 -10.69 0.04 15.40
CA SER A 122 -10.59 1.18 16.31
C SER A 122 -9.94 0.75 17.64
N GLN A 123 -9.22 1.68 18.28
CA GLN A 123 -8.71 1.52 19.66
C GLN A 123 -9.74 1.86 20.73
N VAL A 124 -10.85 2.49 20.34
CA VAL A 124 -11.89 2.96 21.26
C VAL A 124 -13.07 2.00 21.20
N LYS A 125 -13.33 1.27 22.29
CA LYS A 125 -14.34 0.21 22.33
C LYS A 125 -15.73 0.65 21.87
N VAL A 126 -16.20 1.85 22.27
CA VAL A 126 -17.52 2.37 21.85
C VAL A 126 -17.53 2.62 20.35
N ASP A 127 -16.47 3.19 19.81
CA ASP A 127 -16.31 3.48 18.39
C ASP A 127 -16.21 2.18 17.56
N PHE A 128 -15.45 1.18 18.08
CA PHE A 128 -15.36 -0.14 17.46
C PHE A 128 -16.74 -0.78 17.26
N PHE A 129 -17.59 -0.82 18.29
CA PHE A 129 -18.94 -1.39 18.14
C PHE A 129 -19.86 -0.51 17.27
N ASN A 130 -19.66 0.79 17.27
CA ASN A 130 -20.38 1.69 16.35
C ASN A 130 -20.04 1.35 14.89
N LEU A 131 -18.75 1.26 14.57
CA LEU A 131 -18.25 0.87 13.25
C LEU A 131 -18.75 -0.51 12.84
N ALA A 132 -18.57 -1.52 13.71
CA ALA A 132 -18.99 -2.90 13.45
C ALA A 132 -20.51 -2.99 13.21
N ARG A 133 -21.33 -2.24 13.96
CA ARG A 133 -22.79 -2.19 13.83
C ARG A 133 -23.22 -1.60 12.49
N VAL A 134 -22.64 -0.46 12.12
CA VAL A 134 -22.96 0.18 10.83
C VAL A 134 -22.52 -0.70 9.66
N TYR A 135 -21.27 -1.20 9.68
CA TYR A 135 -20.76 -2.08 8.61
C TYR A 135 -21.59 -3.35 8.43
N THR A 136 -21.98 -3.99 9.54
CA THR A 136 -22.83 -5.18 9.47
C THR A 136 -24.17 -4.89 8.81
N ASP A 137 -24.82 -3.77 9.14
CA ASP A 137 -26.09 -3.40 8.54
C ASP A 137 -25.94 -2.99 7.06
N LEU A 138 -24.90 -2.20 6.72
CA LEU A 138 -24.58 -1.80 5.35
C LEU A 138 -24.39 -3.03 4.45
N VAL A 139 -23.61 -3.99 4.90
CA VAL A 139 -23.23 -5.16 4.10
C VAL A 139 -24.40 -6.14 3.91
N PHE A 140 -25.23 -6.37 4.96
CA PHE A 140 -26.34 -7.32 4.89
C PHE A 140 -27.67 -6.71 4.41
N ARG A 141 -27.88 -5.41 4.60
CA ARG A 141 -29.15 -4.71 4.28
C ARG A 141 -28.95 -3.39 3.54
N PRO A 142 -28.09 -3.36 2.48
CA PRO A 142 -27.87 -2.12 1.74
C PRO A 142 -29.13 -1.70 0.98
N ARG A 143 -29.26 -0.41 0.71
CA ARG A 143 -30.39 0.13 -0.09
C ARG A 143 -30.24 -0.18 -1.58
N LEU A 144 -29.00 -0.32 -2.09
CA LEU A 144 -28.68 -0.57 -3.48
C LEU A 144 -29.48 0.31 -4.47
N LEU A 145 -29.43 1.64 -4.26
CA LEU A 145 -30.15 2.59 -5.10
C LEU A 145 -29.62 2.59 -6.54
N ARG A 146 -30.50 2.93 -7.51
CA ARG A 146 -30.08 3.07 -8.91
C ARG A 146 -29.01 4.16 -9.08
N GLU A 147 -29.19 5.28 -8.37
CA GLU A 147 -28.25 6.40 -8.38
C GLU A 147 -26.87 5.99 -7.86
N THR A 148 -26.81 5.15 -6.82
CA THR A 148 -25.57 4.61 -6.30
C THR A 148 -24.89 3.70 -7.34
N PHE A 149 -25.65 2.84 -8.03
CA PHE A 149 -25.13 2.01 -9.11
C PHE A 149 -24.56 2.85 -10.26
N LEU A 150 -25.25 3.91 -10.68
CA LEU A 150 -24.80 4.82 -11.73
C LEU A 150 -23.55 5.61 -11.32
N GLN A 151 -23.45 6.01 -10.05
CA GLN A 151 -22.30 6.73 -9.50
C GLN A 151 -21.05 5.84 -9.37
N GLU A 152 -21.20 4.70 -8.72
CA GLU A 152 -20.08 3.82 -8.40
C GLU A 152 -19.66 2.95 -9.60
N GLY A 153 -20.63 2.42 -10.36
CA GLY A 153 -20.40 1.54 -11.49
C GLY A 153 -20.09 2.30 -12.77
N HIS A 154 -21.17 2.58 -13.53
CA HIS A 154 -21.08 3.29 -14.80
C HIS A 154 -22.40 3.95 -15.20
N HIS A 155 -22.31 5.02 -15.98
CA HIS A 155 -23.45 5.66 -16.67
C HIS A 155 -22.98 6.33 -17.95
N LEU A 156 -23.93 6.52 -18.88
CA LEU A 156 -23.72 7.32 -20.08
C LEU A 156 -23.95 8.80 -19.78
N GLU A 157 -23.06 9.65 -20.27
CA GLU A 157 -23.21 11.10 -20.18
C GLU A 157 -22.76 11.79 -21.46
N TRP A 158 -23.32 12.99 -21.70
CA TRP A 158 -22.86 13.88 -22.74
C TRP A 158 -21.76 14.79 -22.18
N ALA A 159 -20.55 14.68 -22.73
CA ALA A 159 -19.41 15.50 -22.34
C ALA A 159 -18.96 16.37 -23.53
N ALA A 160 -18.72 17.66 -23.29
CA ALA A 160 -18.13 18.53 -24.28
C ALA A 160 -16.65 18.21 -24.45
N ASN A 161 -16.21 18.00 -25.70
CA ASN A 161 -14.79 17.91 -26.02
C ASN A 161 -14.14 19.32 -26.04
N ALA A 162 -12.83 19.37 -26.30
CA ALA A 162 -12.08 20.61 -26.37
C ALA A 162 -12.61 21.63 -27.42
N ASP A 163 -13.29 21.16 -28.47
CA ASP A 163 -13.92 21.96 -29.53
C ASP A 163 -15.36 22.38 -29.19
N GLY A 164 -15.87 22.07 -27.99
CA GLY A 164 -17.22 22.38 -27.54
C GLY A 164 -18.32 21.51 -28.16
N GLN A 165 -17.95 20.41 -28.87
CA GLN A 165 -18.91 19.43 -29.35
C GLN A 165 -19.26 18.45 -28.27
N GLU A 166 -20.54 18.16 -28.06
CA GLU A 166 -20.98 17.12 -27.12
C GLU A 166 -20.81 15.74 -27.75
N ASN A 167 -20.03 14.89 -27.06
CA ASN A 167 -19.87 13.49 -27.39
C ASN A 167 -20.44 12.60 -26.28
N LEU A 168 -20.99 11.46 -26.67
CA LEU A 168 -21.43 10.44 -25.71
C LEU A 168 -20.18 9.81 -25.08
N ASN A 169 -20.17 9.71 -23.76
CA ASN A 169 -19.10 9.17 -22.96
C ASN A 169 -19.64 8.23 -21.87
N ILE A 170 -18.74 7.47 -21.23
CA ILE A 170 -19.05 6.66 -20.06
C ILE A 170 -18.26 7.22 -18.87
N SER A 171 -18.94 7.36 -17.73
CA SER A 171 -18.38 7.80 -16.45
C SER A 171 -18.83 6.88 -15.34
N GLY A 172 -18.09 6.84 -14.23
CA GLY A 172 -18.35 6.06 -13.04
C GLY A 172 -17.08 5.90 -12.23
N ILE A 173 -17.19 5.77 -10.91
CA ILE A 173 -16.00 5.72 -10.03
C ILE A 173 -15.16 4.48 -10.32
N VAL A 174 -15.76 3.28 -10.26
CA VAL A 174 -15.05 2.02 -10.55
C VAL A 174 -14.61 1.96 -12.02
N TYR A 175 -15.44 2.44 -12.96
CA TYR A 175 -15.06 2.51 -14.37
C TYR A 175 -13.77 3.32 -14.58
N ASN A 176 -13.68 4.51 -13.99
CA ASN A 176 -12.50 5.38 -14.11
C ASN A 176 -11.28 4.80 -13.37
N GLU A 177 -11.53 4.16 -12.21
CA GLU A 177 -10.48 3.46 -11.46
C GLU A 177 -9.85 2.36 -12.31
N MET A 178 -10.67 1.53 -12.93
CA MET A 178 -10.20 0.40 -13.74
C MET A 178 -9.52 0.87 -15.04
N LYS A 179 -9.94 1.98 -15.66
CA LYS A 179 -9.16 2.62 -16.73
C LYS A 179 -7.74 2.95 -16.29
N GLY A 180 -7.60 3.48 -15.07
CA GLY A 180 -6.28 3.75 -14.48
C GLY A 180 -5.49 2.46 -14.20
N ALA A 181 -6.14 1.40 -13.71
CA ALA A 181 -5.50 0.11 -13.46
C ALA A 181 -4.98 -0.55 -14.77
N TYR A 182 -5.75 -0.46 -15.85
CA TYR A 182 -5.37 -0.98 -17.16
C TYR A 182 -4.30 -0.13 -17.89
N SER A 183 -3.95 1.03 -17.36
CA SER A 183 -2.79 1.81 -17.84
C SER A 183 -1.45 1.29 -17.27
N SER A 184 -1.47 0.37 -16.30
CA SER A 184 -0.26 -0.21 -15.68
C SER A 184 0.17 -1.49 -16.39
N PRO A 185 1.36 -1.55 -17.00
CA PRO A 185 1.90 -2.77 -17.61
C PRO A 185 2.00 -3.95 -16.62
N ASP A 186 2.36 -3.66 -15.35
CA ASP A 186 2.48 -4.68 -14.32
C ASP A 186 1.10 -5.31 -14.00
N ASN A 187 0.04 -4.50 -13.90
CA ASN A 187 -1.32 -4.99 -13.68
C ASN A 187 -1.82 -5.85 -14.84
N LEU A 188 -1.55 -5.41 -16.09
CA LEU A 188 -1.91 -6.19 -17.28
C LEU A 188 -1.22 -7.55 -17.29
N MET A 189 0.04 -7.61 -16.85
CA MET A 189 0.80 -8.85 -16.76
C MET A 189 0.25 -9.80 -15.71
N TYR A 190 -0.13 -9.31 -14.50
CA TYR A 190 -0.81 -10.13 -13.50
C TYR A 190 -2.10 -10.71 -14.03
N LYS A 191 -2.93 -9.90 -14.71
CA LYS A 191 -4.18 -10.33 -15.34
C LYS A 191 -3.96 -11.39 -16.43
N ALA A 192 -3.02 -11.18 -17.34
CA ALA A 192 -2.70 -12.13 -18.39
C ALA A 192 -2.33 -13.50 -17.83
N ILE A 193 -1.54 -13.55 -16.74
CA ILE A 193 -1.20 -14.79 -16.07
C ILE A 193 -2.43 -15.42 -15.42
N GLN A 194 -3.22 -14.65 -14.68
CA GLN A 194 -4.42 -15.13 -14.00
C GLN A 194 -5.41 -15.74 -15.02
N GLU A 195 -5.82 -14.99 -16.02
CA GLU A 195 -6.83 -15.39 -16.99
C GLU A 195 -6.41 -16.64 -17.76
N ASN A 196 -5.14 -16.72 -18.14
CA ASN A 196 -4.64 -17.80 -18.97
C ASN A 196 -4.23 -19.06 -18.19
N LEU A 197 -3.90 -18.98 -16.89
CA LEU A 197 -3.68 -20.15 -16.03
C LEU A 197 -4.98 -20.81 -15.58
N PHE A 198 -6.08 -20.06 -15.53
CA PHE A 198 -7.36 -20.54 -15.00
C PHE A 198 -8.52 -20.39 -16.01
N PRO A 199 -8.39 -20.88 -17.26
CA PRO A 199 -9.37 -20.60 -18.31
C PRO A 199 -10.76 -21.23 -18.08
N ASP A 200 -10.86 -22.24 -17.21
CA ASP A 200 -12.09 -23.01 -17.00
C ASP A 200 -12.79 -22.69 -15.67
N THR A 201 -12.26 -21.71 -14.90
CA THR A 201 -12.79 -21.32 -13.59
C THR A 201 -13.15 -19.85 -13.54
N ILE A 202 -13.64 -19.39 -12.38
CA ILE A 202 -13.99 -17.97 -12.16
C ILE A 202 -12.78 -17.03 -12.32
N TYR A 203 -11.56 -17.53 -12.14
CA TYR A 203 -10.34 -16.72 -12.21
C TYR A 203 -9.97 -16.28 -13.63
N ARG A 204 -10.63 -16.81 -14.66
CA ARG A 204 -10.54 -16.26 -16.03
C ARG A 204 -11.17 -14.88 -16.17
N PHE A 205 -11.98 -14.47 -15.19
CA PHE A 205 -12.66 -13.19 -15.17
C PHE A 205 -11.95 -12.20 -14.25
N ASP A 206 -12.02 -10.91 -14.61
CA ASP A 206 -11.54 -9.82 -13.77
C ASP A 206 -12.64 -9.39 -12.78
N SER A 207 -12.53 -9.76 -11.51
CA SER A 207 -13.46 -9.35 -10.45
C SER A 207 -13.46 -7.84 -10.23
N GLY A 208 -12.35 -7.15 -10.52
CA GLY A 208 -12.22 -5.69 -10.48
C GLY A 208 -12.95 -4.99 -11.63
N GLY A 209 -13.07 -5.67 -12.76
CA GLY A 209 -13.76 -5.21 -13.96
C GLY A 209 -12.84 -4.77 -15.10
N ASN A 210 -13.11 -5.28 -16.29
CA ASN A 210 -12.49 -4.79 -17.51
C ASN A 210 -13.25 -3.56 -18.02
N PRO A 211 -12.61 -2.40 -18.27
CA PRO A 211 -13.27 -1.21 -18.77
C PRO A 211 -14.10 -1.41 -20.06
N ALA A 212 -13.75 -2.40 -20.89
CA ALA A 212 -14.51 -2.76 -22.07
C ALA A 212 -15.84 -3.49 -21.73
N ASP A 213 -15.90 -4.19 -20.59
CA ASP A 213 -17.03 -5.04 -20.17
C ASP A 213 -17.91 -4.39 -19.10
N ILE A 214 -17.35 -3.54 -18.22
CA ILE A 214 -18.09 -2.83 -17.16
C ILE A 214 -19.42 -2.21 -17.68
N PRO A 215 -19.45 -1.56 -18.88
CA PRO A 215 -20.69 -0.95 -19.38
C PRO A 215 -21.80 -1.95 -19.74
N ASN A 216 -21.53 -3.25 -19.74
CA ASN A 216 -22.52 -4.28 -20.00
C ASN A 216 -23.27 -4.72 -18.74
N LEU A 217 -22.82 -4.31 -17.54
CA LEU A 217 -23.46 -4.64 -16.27
C LEU A 217 -24.83 -3.96 -16.15
N THR A 218 -25.87 -4.70 -15.79
CA THR A 218 -27.20 -4.16 -15.54
C THR A 218 -27.48 -3.99 -14.05
N TYR A 219 -28.38 -3.07 -13.74
CA TYR A 219 -28.81 -2.83 -12.34
C TYR A 219 -29.52 -4.05 -11.71
N GLU A 220 -30.19 -4.85 -12.52
CA GLU A 220 -30.85 -6.09 -12.09
C GLU A 220 -29.82 -7.14 -11.67
N GLN A 221 -28.78 -7.39 -12.49
CA GLN A 221 -27.68 -8.30 -12.16
C GLN A 221 -26.96 -7.89 -10.88
N PHE A 222 -26.76 -6.58 -10.71
CA PHE A 222 -26.14 -6.00 -9.52
C PHE A 222 -26.94 -6.35 -8.24
N LYS A 223 -28.28 -6.20 -8.23
CA LYS A 223 -29.13 -6.58 -7.09
C LYS A 223 -29.17 -8.09 -6.85
N GLU A 224 -29.29 -8.87 -7.91
CA GLU A 224 -29.36 -10.34 -7.83
C GLU A 224 -28.09 -10.93 -7.22
N PHE A 225 -26.93 -10.35 -7.52
CA PHE A 225 -25.64 -10.82 -6.97
C PHE A 225 -25.57 -10.60 -5.46
N HIS A 226 -25.99 -9.44 -4.97
CA HIS A 226 -26.06 -9.20 -3.52
C HIS A 226 -26.99 -10.22 -2.85
N GLN A 227 -28.20 -10.42 -3.37
CA GLN A 227 -29.16 -11.40 -2.82
C GLN A 227 -28.58 -12.81 -2.80
N ALA A 228 -27.78 -13.19 -3.81
CA ALA A 228 -27.19 -14.51 -3.91
C ALA A 228 -26.05 -14.76 -2.91
N TYR A 229 -25.19 -13.78 -2.67
CA TYR A 229 -23.94 -14.01 -1.96
C TYR A 229 -23.79 -13.30 -0.60
N TYR A 230 -24.53 -12.23 -0.33
CA TYR A 230 -24.38 -11.43 0.88
C TYR A 230 -25.34 -11.89 1.99
N SER A 231 -25.14 -13.10 2.44
CA SER A 231 -25.91 -13.72 3.52
C SER A 231 -25.00 -14.15 4.67
N PRO A 232 -25.47 -14.12 5.93
CA PRO A 232 -24.73 -14.70 7.04
C PRO A 232 -24.33 -16.16 6.82
N SER A 233 -25.10 -16.95 6.03
CA SER A 233 -24.75 -18.35 5.69
C SER A 233 -23.50 -18.47 4.80
N ASN A 234 -23.11 -17.42 4.08
CA ASN A 234 -21.85 -17.31 3.32
C ASN A 234 -20.75 -16.55 4.09
N ALA A 235 -21.09 -15.93 5.21
CA ALA A 235 -20.19 -15.03 5.92
C ALA A 235 -19.13 -15.78 6.72
N ARG A 236 -17.90 -15.23 6.70
CA ARG A 236 -16.83 -15.50 7.65
C ARG A 236 -16.49 -14.21 8.37
N ILE A 237 -16.71 -14.20 9.67
CA ILE A 237 -16.53 -13.05 10.55
C ILE A 237 -15.21 -13.24 11.31
N PHE A 238 -14.25 -12.37 11.05
CA PHE A 238 -12.95 -12.37 11.72
C PHE A 238 -12.89 -11.21 12.71
N ILE A 239 -12.45 -11.50 13.93
CA ILE A 239 -12.32 -10.52 15.02
C ILE A 239 -10.92 -10.65 15.63
N TYR A 240 -10.31 -9.54 16.03
CA TYR A 240 -9.02 -9.48 16.68
C TYR A 240 -9.01 -8.37 17.74
N GLY A 241 -8.34 -8.56 18.89
CA GLY A 241 -8.09 -7.51 19.87
C GLY A 241 -8.37 -7.91 21.31
N ASP A 242 -8.44 -6.89 22.20
CA ASP A 242 -8.55 -7.07 23.66
C ASP A 242 -9.99 -7.13 24.20
N ILE A 243 -10.99 -6.83 23.37
CA ILE A 243 -12.40 -6.89 23.78
C ILE A 243 -12.79 -8.36 24.04
N PRO A 244 -13.43 -8.68 25.20
CA PRO A 244 -13.83 -10.06 25.52
C PRO A 244 -14.72 -10.71 24.45
N THR A 245 -14.48 -11.99 24.17
CA THR A 245 -15.23 -12.75 23.14
C THR A 245 -16.73 -12.72 23.37
N GLU A 246 -17.19 -12.81 24.61
CA GLU A 246 -18.61 -12.81 25.00
C GLU A 246 -19.32 -11.52 24.53
N GLU A 247 -18.65 -10.38 24.58
CA GLU A 247 -19.21 -9.11 24.12
C GLU A 247 -19.43 -9.10 22.60
N HIS A 248 -18.49 -9.67 21.86
CA HIS A 248 -18.63 -9.86 20.42
C HIS A 248 -19.78 -10.82 20.08
N LEU A 249 -19.95 -11.91 20.84
CA LEU A 249 -21.05 -12.86 20.60
C LEU A 249 -22.42 -12.23 20.89
N LEU A 250 -22.55 -11.45 21.98
CA LEU A 250 -23.78 -10.70 22.27
C LEU A 250 -24.11 -9.70 21.13
N PHE A 251 -23.10 -8.98 20.65
CA PHE A 251 -23.23 -8.07 19.54
C PHE A 251 -23.70 -8.80 18.26
N LEU A 252 -23.02 -9.88 17.88
CA LEU A 252 -23.36 -10.67 16.71
C LEU A 252 -24.75 -11.32 16.81
N GLN A 253 -25.15 -11.81 18.00
CA GLN A 253 -26.49 -12.36 18.24
C GLN A 253 -27.58 -11.32 17.99
N GLU A 254 -27.33 -10.05 18.38
CA GLU A 254 -28.25 -8.94 18.07
C GLU A 254 -28.32 -8.66 16.55
N MET A 255 -27.16 -8.63 15.88
CA MET A 255 -27.10 -8.28 14.46
C MET A 255 -27.65 -9.37 13.54
N LEU A 256 -27.52 -10.65 13.94
CA LEU A 256 -27.91 -11.79 13.12
C LEU A 256 -29.31 -12.35 13.44
N LYS A 257 -30.03 -11.82 14.44
CA LYS A 257 -31.30 -12.37 14.95
C LYS A 257 -32.43 -12.50 13.90
N ASP A 258 -32.46 -11.63 12.89
CA ASP A 258 -33.50 -11.57 11.87
C ASP A 258 -33.17 -12.43 10.63
N PHE A 259 -32.00 -13.09 10.61
CA PHE A 259 -31.55 -13.96 9.51
C PHE A 259 -31.75 -15.43 9.83
N GLY A 260 -32.08 -16.22 8.82
CA GLY A 260 -32.10 -17.66 8.86
C GLY A 260 -30.96 -18.27 8.03
N ARG A 261 -30.80 -19.60 8.15
CA ARG A 261 -29.88 -20.32 7.28
C ARG A 261 -30.48 -20.47 5.89
N ILE A 262 -29.72 -20.08 4.86
CA ILE A 262 -30.10 -20.29 3.46
C ILE A 262 -29.12 -21.27 2.80
N SER A 263 -29.63 -22.00 1.80
CA SER A 263 -28.78 -22.79 0.92
C SER A 263 -28.34 -21.91 -0.24
N LEU A 264 -27.05 -21.77 -0.42
CA LEU A 264 -26.44 -21.02 -1.53
C LEU A 264 -25.24 -21.78 -2.06
N ASP A 265 -24.97 -21.61 -3.35
CA ASP A 265 -23.75 -22.15 -3.98
C ASP A 265 -22.77 -20.99 -4.20
N SER A 266 -21.74 -20.93 -3.37
CA SER A 266 -20.59 -20.05 -3.51
C SER A 266 -19.30 -20.86 -3.70
N SER A 267 -19.42 -22.11 -4.20
CA SER A 267 -18.28 -22.99 -4.42
C SER A 267 -17.34 -22.41 -5.48
N ILE A 268 -16.04 -22.53 -5.20
CA ILE A 268 -14.98 -22.14 -6.12
C ILE A 268 -14.38 -23.42 -6.67
N LEU A 269 -14.53 -23.61 -7.99
CA LEU A 269 -14.04 -24.82 -8.66
C LEU A 269 -12.51 -24.79 -8.76
N THR A 270 -11.93 -25.99 -8.77
CA THR A 270 -10.49 -26.20 -9.00
C THR A 270 -10.24 -26.27 -10.50
N GLN A 271 -9.23 -25.58 -10.99
CA GLN A 271 -8.78 -25.66 -12.39
C GLN A 271 -8.18 -27.05 -12.64
N GLU A 272 -8.70 -27.77 -13.61
CA GLU A 272 -8.17 -29.08 -14.02
C GLU A 272 -6.78 -28.96 -14.66
N ARG A 273 -5.92 -29.95 -14.40
CA ARG A 273 -4.55 -29.96 -14.94
C ARG A 273 -4.55 -30.18 -16.45
N TRP A 274 -3.71 -29.42 -17.14
CA TRP A 274 -3.50 -29.62 -18.57
C TRP A 274 -2.60 -30.81 -18.87
N ALA A 275 -2.71 -31.31 -20.11
CA ALA A 275 -1.84 -32.40 -20.62
C ALA A 275 -0.52 -31.86 -21.23
N SER A 276 -0.45 -30.55 -21.57
CA SER A 276 0.73 -29.91 -22.18
C SER A 276 0.78 -28.42 -21.84
N PRO A 277 1.99 -27.84 -21.80
CA PRO A 277 2.18 -26.40 -21.61
C PRO A 277 1.51 -25.54 -22.71
N ARG A 278 1.24 -24.29 -22.40
CA ARG A 278 0.66 -23.30 -23.33
C ARG A 278 1.54 -22.07 -23.43
N ALA A 279 1.41 -21.33 -24.53
CA ALA A 279 2.02 -20.02 -24.72
C ALA A 279 0.95 -18.99 -25.03
N VAL A 280 1.10 -17.78 -24.47
CA VAL A 280 0.19 -16.65 -24.69
C VAL A 280 1.01 -15.38 -24.96
N GLN A 281 0.45 -14.51 -25.78
CA GLN A 281 1.09 -13.25 -26.16
C GLN A 281 0.05 -12.13 -26.09
N ASP A 282 0.37 -11.09 -25.33
CA ASP A 282 -0.46 -9.93 -25.11
C ASP A 282 0.35 -8.65 -25.29
N VAL A 283 -0.34 -7.50 -25.34
CA VAL A 283 0.29 -6.19 -25.54
C VAL A 283 -0.01 -5.26 -24.37
N PHE A 284 0.92 -4.32 -24.10
CA PHE A 284 0.70 -3.24 -23.17
C PHE A 284 1.09 -1.88 -23.77
N PRO A 285 0.45 -0.77 -23.31
CA PRO A 285 0.72 0.54 -23.86
C PRO A 285 2.07 1.10 -23.42
N ILE A 286 2.75 1.76 -24.38
CA ILE A 286 3.88 2.67 -24.15
C ILE A 286 3.62 3.99 -24.85
N GLY A 287 4.43 5.03 -24.60
CA GLY A 287 4.32 6.31 -25.29
C GLY A 287 4.48 6.18 -26.81
N MET A 288 3.80 7.06 -27.58
CA MET A 288 3.85 7.02 -29.04
C MET A 288 5.26 7.18 -29.63
N GLU A 289 6.12 7.97 -28.96
CA GLU A 289 7.51 8.21 -29.37
C GLU A 289 8.50 7.26 -28.68
N ASP A 290 8.03 6.39 -27.80
CA ASP A 290 8.88 5.47 -27.06
C ASP A 290 9.41 4.35 -27.97
N ASP A 291 10.71 4.07 -27.83
CA ASP A 291 11.31 2.91 -28.47
C ASP A 291 10.79 1.62 -27.79
N PRO A 292 10.14 0.70 -28.52
CA PRO A 292 9.69 -0.58 -27.99
C PRO A 292 10.84 -1.56 -27.68
N HIS A 293 12.04 -1.32 -28.20
CA HIS A 293 13.18 -2.19 -27.98
C HIS A 293 13.52 -2.37 -26.49
N GLY A 294 13.72 -3.62 -26.08
CA GLY A 294 14.11 -3.96 -24.72
C GLY A 294 13.07 -3.59 -23.66
N LYS A 295 11.78 -3.48 -24.02
CA LYS A 295 10.69 -3.18 -23.07
C LYS A 295 9.71 -4.34 -22.85
N ALA A 296 9.82 -5.43 -23.60
CA ALA A 296 8.98 -6.60 -23.41
C ALA A 296 9.21 -7.28 -22.07
N SER A 297 8.20 -8.05 -21.61
CA SER A 297 8.30 -8.92 -20.44
C SER A 297 7.94 -10.35 -20.82
N VAL A 298 8.73 -11.31 -20.33
CA VAL A 298 8.56 -12.73 -20.57
C VAL A 298 8.49 -13.46 -19.23
N ASN A 299 7.44 -14.26 -19.04
CA ASN A 299 7.19 -14.98 -17.78
C ASN A 299 6.85 -16.43 -18.05
N VAL A 300 7.32 -17.31 -17.18
CA VAL A 300 6.84 -18.68 -17.07
C VAL A 300 6.08 -18.78 -15.74
N ALA A 301 4.84 -19.24 -15.79
CA ALA A 301 4.00 -19.36 -14.61
C ALA A 301 3.37 -20.76 -14.53
N TRP A 302 3.31 -21.33 -13.32
CA TRP A 302 2.79 -22.67 -13.02
C TRP A 302 1.61 -22.60 -12.09
N LEU A 303 0.60 -23.40 -12.37
CA LEU A 303 -0.45 -23.71 -11.42
C LEU A 303 0.03 -24.84 -10.50
N LEU A 304 -0.04 -24.64 -9.19
CA LEU A 304 0.46 -25.59 -8.19
C LEU A 304 -0.70 -26.23 -7.39
N THR A 305 -0.50 -26.55 -6.13
CA THR A 305 -1.49 -27.22 -5.26
C THR A 305 -2.61 -26.27 -4.80
N GLU A 306 -3.65 -26.82 -4.16
CA GLU A 306 -4.68 -26.02 -3.50
C GLU A 306 -4.16 -25.39 -2.20
N ASN A 307 -4.64 -24.18 -1.86
CA ASN A 307 -4.28 -23.48 -0.63
C ASN A 307 -4.64 -24.27 0.65
N THR A 308 -5.60 -25.20 0.57
CA THR A 308 -6.00 -26.06 1.68
C THR A 308 -5.03 -27.22 1.94
N ASP A 309 -4.12 -27.53 0.99
CA ASP A 309 -2.97 -28.42 1.21
C ASP A 309 -1.78 -27.63 1.78
N GLU A 310 -1.95 -27.15 3.02
CA GLU A 310 -1.04 -26.20 3.66
C GLU A 310 0.38 -26.73 3.82
N GLU A 311 0.52 -28.04 3.98
CA GLU A 311 1.84 -28.69 4.08
C GLU A 311 2.63 -28.55 2.77
N THR A 312 2.02 -28.87 1.63
CA THR A 312 2.66 -28.69 0.31
C THR A 312 2.85 -27.19 0.00
N VAL A 313 1.90 -26.35 0.34
CA VAL A 313 1.98 -24.89 0.12
C VAL A 313 3.20 -24.29 0.82
N ILE A 314 3.44 -24.60 2.11
CA ILE A 314 4.59 -24.04 2.82
C ILE A 314 5.93 -24.55 2.29
N LEU A 315 5.99 -25.82 1.87
CA LEU A 315 7.18 -26.38 1.22
C LEU A 315 7.47 -25.70 -0.12
N LEU A 316 6.45 -25.44 -0.94
CA LEU A 316 6.58 -24.69 -2.20
C LEU A 316 6.93 -23.23 -1.97
N GLN A 317 6.46 -22.64 -0.87
CA GLN A 317 6.88 -21.29 -0.48
C GLN A 317 8.37 -21.23 -0.12
N VAL A 318 8.91 -22.28 0.54
CA VAL A 318 10.36 -22.40 0.78
C VAL A 318 11.11 -22.52 -0.56
N ILE A 319 10.61 -23.34 -1.49
CA ILE A 319 11.21 -23.46 -2.84
C ILE A 319 11.25 -22.11 -3.55
N SER A 320 10.14 -21.38 -3.55
CA SER A 320 10.12 -20.01 -4.12
C SER A 320 11.17 -19.10 -3.49
N GLY A 321 11.29 -19.12 -2.15
CA GLY A 321 12.28 -18.33 -1.42
C GLY A 321 13.71 -18.70 -1.80
N VAL A 322 14.01 -19.98 -1.96
CA VAL A 322 15.32 -20.49 -2.37
C VAL A 322 15.65 -20.15 -3.83
N LEU A 323 14.66 -20.24 -4.73
CA LEU A 323 14.88 -20.01 -6.17
C LEU A 323 15.00 -18.52 -6.53
N VAL A 324 14.18 -17.65 -5.91
CA VAL A 324 14.09 -16.24 -6.33
C VAL A 324 14.13 -15.23 -5.17
N GLY A 325 14.10 -15.67 -3.92
CA GLY A 325 13.91 -14.79 -2.74
C GLY A 325 15.14 -13.96 -2.36
N SER A 326 16.33 -14.30 -2.84
CA SER A 326 17.56 -13.56 -2.57
C SER A 326 18.42 -13.42 -3.83
N ALA A 327 19.46 -12.58 -3.77
CA ALA A 327 20.41 -12.43 -4.88
C ALA A 327 21.19 -13.73 -5.19
N ALA A 328 21.30 -14.64 -4.22
CA ALA A 328 21.93 -15.96 -4.38
C ALA A 328 20.95 -17.02 -4.89
N GLY A 329 19.67 -16.70 -5.07
CA GLY A 329 18.65 -17.62 -5.57
C GLY A 329 18.96 -18.11 -6.99
N ALA A 330 18.88 -19.42 -7.21
CA ALA A 330 19.39 -20.05 -8.43
C ALA A 330 18.74 -19.52 -9.73
N LEU A 331 17.42 -19.35 -9.76
CA LEU A 331 16.70 -18.78 -10.91
C LEU A 331 16.96 -17.27 -11.05
N ARG A 332 16.92 -16.54 -9.93
CA ARG A 332 17.23 -15.10 -9.94
C ARG A 332 18.59 -14.85 -10.54
N LYS A 333 19.61 -15.56 -10.06
CA LYS A 333 20.99 -15.44 -10.55
C LYS A 333 21.09 -15.80 -12.03
N ALA A 334 20.59 -16.97 -12.44
CA ALA A 334 20.67 -17.41 -13.84
C ALA A 334 20.01 -16.43 -14.82
N LEU A 335 18.85 -15.87 -14.45
CA LEU A 335 18.13 -14.90 -15.27
C LEU A 335 18.88 -13.57 -15.39
N ILE A 336 19.35 -13.01 -14.28
CA ILE A 336 20.11 -11.74 -14.30
C ILE A 336 21.46 -11.92 -15.01
N ASP A 337 22.18 -13.02 -14.72
CA ASP A 337 23.48 -13.31 -15.33
C ASP A 337 23.39 -13.58 -16.84
N SER A 338 22.23 -13.99 -17.36
CA SER A 338 22.06 -14.26 -18.80
C SER A 338 22.21 -13.02 -19.69
N GLY A 339 21.91 -11.82 -19.15
CA GLY A 339 21.82 -10.60 -19.96
C GLY A 339 20.68 -10.59 -20.99
N LEU A 340 19.71 -11.53 -20.89
CA LEU A 340 18.56 -11.61 -21.78
C LEU A 340 17.52 -10.53 -21.51
N GLY A 341 17.52 -9.93 -20.31
CA GLY A 341 16.65 -8.85 -19.87
C GLY A 341 17.33 -7.95 -18.85
N GLN A 342 16.65 -6.92 -18.39
CA GLN A 342 17.20 -5.90 -17.50
C GLN A 342 16.95 -6.18 -16.01
N ASP A 343 15.84 -6.85 -15.66
CA ASP A 343 15.44 -7.15 -14.28
C ASP A 343 14.45 -8.31 -14.26
N LEU A 344 14.24 -8.89 -13.08
CA LEU A 344 13.15 -9.83 -12.90
C LEU A 344 11.80 -9.16 -13.16
N SER A 345 10.89 -9.94 -13.73
CA SER A 345 9.51 -9.52 -13.88
C SER A 345 8.84 -9.30 -12.52
N PRO A 346 7.96 -8.29 -12.36
CA PRO A 346 7.26 -8.00 -11.11
C PRO A 346 6.35 -9.13 -10.62
N VAL A 347 5.89 -10.01 -11.50
CA VAL A 347 5.08 -11.19 -11.13
C VAL A 347 5.92 -12.35 -10.58
N THR A 348 7.27 -12.20 -10.53
CA THR A 348 8.15 -13.24 -10.00
C THR A 348 7.91 -13.47 -8.53
N GLY A 349 7.47 -14.69 -8.18
CA GLY A 349 7.20 -15.08 -6.80
C GLY A 349 6.10 -16.11 -6.66
N PHE A 350 5.59 -16.21 -5.45
CA PHE A 350 4.59 -17.17 -5.01
C PHE A 350 3.29 -16.44 -4.65
N GLU A 351 2.19 -16.77 -5.35
CA GLU A 351 0.89 -16.11 -5.19
C GLU A 351 -0.12 -17.07 -4.54
N ARG A 352 -0.83 -16.56 -3.49
CA ARG A 352 -1.77 -17.33 -2.65
C ARG A 352 -3.21 -16.82 -2.67
N ASP A 353 -3.52 -15.77 -3.41
CA ASP A 353 -4.86 -15.17 -3.40
C ASP A 353 -5.88 -15.90 -4.27
N TYR A 354 -5.51 -17.07 -4.78
CA TYR A 354 -6.38 -18.00 -5.51
C TYR A 354 -6.61 -19.31 -4.72
N LYS A 355 -7.61 -20.09 -5.10
CA LYS A 355 -7.82 -21.42 -4.51
C LYS A 355 -6.62 -22.36 -4.73
N GLN A 356 -6.01 -22.30 -5.91
CA GLN A 356 -4.76 -23.00 -6.22
C GLN A 356 -3.63 -21.99 -6.32
N VAL A 357 -2.53 -22.27 -5.65
CA VAL A 357 -1.39 -21.35 -5.61
C VAL A 357 -0.63 -21.33 -6.94
N VAL A 358 -0.03 -20.18 -7.25
CA VAL A 358 0.73 -19.94 -8.47
C VAL A 358 2.19 -19.63 -8.12
N PHE A 359 3.13 -20.14 -8.91
CA PHE A 359 4.50 -19.66 -8.94
C PHE A 359 4.80 -19.11 -10.31
N ALA A 360 5.40 -17.92 -10.37
CA ALA A 360 5.80 -17.31 -11.63
C ALA A 360 7.25 -16.81 -11.53
N VAL A 361 7.96 -16.81 -12.66
CA VAL A 361 9.31 -16.26 -12.78
C VAL A 361 9.55 -15.80 -14.21
N GLY A 362 10.24 -14.67 -14.36
CA GLY A 362 10.54 -14.15 -15.70
C GLY A 362 11.44 -12.92 -15.67
N LEU A 363 11.62 -12.34 -16.84
CA LEU A 363 12.39 -11.12 -17.08
C LEU A 363 11.54 -10.03 -17.69
N ARG A 364 11.80 -8.78 -17.29
CA ARG A 364 11.37 -7.57 -17.98
C ARG A 364 12.55 -6.85 -18.60
N GLY A 365 12.27 -5.91 -19.50
CA GLY A 365 13.31 -5.21 -20.23
C GLY A 365 14.03 -6.15 -21.21
N THR A 366 13.29 -7.00 -21.91
CA THR A 366 13.73 -7.99 -22.87
C THR A 366 13.04 -7.80 -24.24
N GLU A 367 13.29 -8.70 -25.16
CA GLU A 367 12.60 -8.78 -26.46
C GLU A 367 11.60 -9.93 -26.48
N ALA A 368 10.44 -9.75 -27.09
CA ALA A 368 9.39 -10.78 -27.16
C ALA A 368 9.86 -12.08 -27.82
N GLN A 369 10.73 -11.97 -28.84
CA GLN A 369 11.29 -13.11 -29.57
C GLN A 369 12.22 -13.98 -28.72
N LYS A 370 12.64 -13.51 -27.54
CA LYS A 370 13.46 -14.31 -26.60
C LYS A 370 12.63 -15.21 -25.68
N GLY A 371 11.30 -15.27 -25.86
CA GLY A 371 10.40 -16.03 -25.00
C GLY A 371 10.84 -17.48 -24.77
N GLU A 372 11.01 -18.25 -25.83
CA GLU A 372 11.45 -19.66 -25.76
C GLU A 372 12.85 -19.84 -25.15
N VAL A 373 13.76 -18.90 -25.42
CA VAL A 373 15.13 -18.92 -24.88
C VAL A 373 15.10 -18.71 -23.36
N ILE A 374 14.26 -17.80 -22.87
CA ILE A 374 14.11 -17.53 -21.44
C ILE A 374 13.42 -18.71 -20.76
N GLU A 375 12.37 -19.32 -21.36
CA GLU A 375 11.74 -20.53 -20.84
C GLU A 375 12.76 -21.67 -20.72
N SER A 376 13.55 -21.92 -21.77
CA SER A 376 14.60 -22.96 -21.74
C SER A 376 15.60 -22.70 -20.64
N LEU A 377 16.08 -21.46 -20.49
CA LEU A 377 17.02 -21.10 -19.42
C LEU A 377 16.44 -21.39 -18.01
N ILE A 378 15.16 -21.08 -17.79
CA ILE A 378 14.48 -21.34 -16.52
C ILE A 378 14.41 -22.85 -16.27
N LEU A 379 13.95 -23.65 -17.24
CA LEU A 379 13.80 -25.10 -17.10
C LEU A 379 15.16 -25.81 -16.95
N ASP A 380 16.17 -25.40 -17.71
CA ASP A 380 17.53 -25.94 -17.61
C ASP A 380 18.17 -25.61 -16.24
N THR A 381 17.89 -24.42 -15.71
CA THR A 381 18.34 -24.03 -14.37
C THR A 381 17.68 -24.89 -13.30
N LEU A 382 16.35 -25.13 -13.39
CA LEU A 382 15.64 -26.00 -12.47
C LEU A 382 16.18 -27.43 -12.54
N ALA A 383 16.41 -27.97 -13.74
CA ALA A 383 16.99 -29.31 -13.93
C ALA A 383 18.42 -29.41 -13.37
N ARG A 384 19.21 -28.35 -13.48
CA ARG A 384 20.53 -28.26 -12.86
C ARG A 384 20.45 -28.27 -11.32
N VAL A 385 19.53 -27.51 -10.73
CA VAL A 385 19.31 -27.46 -9.27
C VAL A 385 18.90 -28.84 -8.74
N VAL A 386 18.01 -29.55 -9.44
CA VAL A 386 17.60 -30.91 -9.06
C VAL A 386 18.80 -31.88 -9.12
N ARG A 387 19.66 -31.78 -10.12
CA ARG A 387 20.81 -32.66 -10.30
C ARG A 387 21.95 -32.36 -9.31
N GLU A 388 22.22 -31.09 -9.02
CA GLU A 388 23.34 -30.65 -8.19
C GLU A 388 22.99 -30.52 -6.70
N GLY A 389 21.70 -30.51 -6.40
CA GLY A 389 21.14 -30.32 -5.06
C GLY A 389 20.87 -28.85 -4.73
N VAL A 390 19.90 -28.63 -3.84
CA VAL A 390 19.52 -27.31 -3.35
C VAL A 390 20.50 -26.86 -2.25
N ASP A 391 20.96 -25.60 -2.30
CA ASP A 391 21.84 -25.03 -1.29
C ASP A 391 21.16 -25.00 0.09
N LYS A 392 21.76 -25.74 1.06
CA LYS A 392 21.24 -25.89 2.43
C LYS A 392 21.19 -24.56 3.20
N GLU A 393 22.12 -23.64 2.96
CA GLU A 393 22.14 -22.33 3.62
C GLU A 393 20.97 -21.47 3.10
N LEU A 394 20.60 -21.59 1.83
CA LEU A 394 19.44 -20.89 1.29
C LEU A 394 18.13 -21.45 1.88
N ILE A 395 18.02 -22.76 2.10
CA ILE A 395 16.87 -23.37 2.78
C ILE A 395 16.76 -22.82 4.21
N GLU A 396 17.82 -22.91 5.01
CA GLU A 396 17.83 -22.40 6.40
C GLU A 396 17.59 -20.89 6.47
N GLY A 397 18.18 -20.11 5.55
CA GLY A 397 17.92 -18.68 5.44
C GLY A 397 16.46 -18.38 5.13
N THR A 398 15.81 -19.15 4.27
CA THR A 398 14.39 -19.01 3.95
C THR A 398 13.52 -19.37 5.14
N LEU A 399 13.82 -20.46 5.86
CA LEU A 399 13.10 -20.83 7.09
C LEU A 399 13.25 -19.75 8.16
N HIS A 400 14.43 -19.18 8.31
CA HIS A 400 14.67 -18.03 9.22
C HIS A 400 13.79 -16.82 8.83
N GLN A 401 13.68 -16.50 7.54
CA GLN A 401 12.82 -15.41 7.07
C GLN A 401 11.33 -15.67 7.32
N ILE A 402 10.88 -16.92 7.22
CA ILE A 402 9.51 -17.32 7.56
C ILE A 402 9.27 -17.14 9.07
N GLU A 403 10.17 -17.62 9.94
CA GLU A 403 10.09 -17.42 11.39
C GLU A 403 10.06 -15.92 11.75
N PHE A 404 10.96 -15.15 11.15
CA PHE A 404 11.06 -13.71 11.38
C PHE A 404 9.74 -13.00 11.07
N ARG A 405 9.18 -13.23 9.87
CA ARG A 405 7.88 -12.66 9.45
C ARG A 405 6.72 -13.16 10.31
N GLY A 406 6.82 -14.38 10.84
CA GLY A 406 5.84 -14.94 11.77
C GLY A 406 5.75 -14.13 13.05
N ARG A 407 6.91 -13.74 13.62
CA ARG A 407 7.04 -13.00 14.88
C ARG A 407 6.82 -11.51 14.76
N GLU A 408 7.17 -10.91 13.63
CA GLU A 408 7.22 -9.45 13.46
C GLU A 408 5.81 -8.84 13.54
N ILE A 409 5.61 -7.91 14.47
CA ILE A 409 4.42 -7.07 14.55
C ILE A 409 4.62 -5.90 13.60
N ILE A 410 3.76 -5.78 12.57
CA ILE A 410 3.85 -4.73 11.53
C ILE A 410 2.54 -3.96 11.50
N ARG A 411 2.62 -2.59 11.54
CA ARG A 411 1.48 -1.66 11.46
C ARG A 411 1.77 -0.49 10.52
N GLN A 412 2.37 -0.77 9.36
CA GLN A 412 2.74 0.29 8.41
C GLN A 412 1.53 0.80 7.61
N SER A 413 1.02 -0.02 6.70
CA SER A 413 -0.12 0.32 5.85
C SER A 413 -1.44 -0.18 6.43
N TYR A 414 -1.41 -1.24 7.24
CA TYR A 414 -2.58 -1.93 7.79
C TYR A 414 -2.39 -2.22 9.28
N PRO A 415 -3.49 -2.27 10.08
CA PRO A 415 -3.50 -2.87 11.42
C PRO A 415 -2.90 -4.29 11.42
N TYR A 416 -2.24 -4.66 12.52
CA TYR A 416 -1.67 -6.01 12.63
C TYR A 416 -2.74 -7.11 12.53
N GLY A 417 -3.95 -6.84 13.04
CA GLY A 417 -5.11 -7.72 12.89
C GLY A 417 -5.43 -8.06 11.43
N ILE A 418 -5.25 -7.13 10.46
CA ILE A 418 -5.43 -7.38 9.02
C ILE A 418 -4.34 -8.31 8.49
N VAL A 419 -3.10 -8.19 8.96
CA VAL A 419 -2.02 -9.10 8.55
C VAL A 419 -2.36 -10.54 8.96
N LEU A 420 -2.87 -10.73 10.19
CA LEU A 420 -3.32 -12.03 10.66
C LEU A 420 -4.58 -12.52 9.92
N MET A 421 -5.54 -11.63 9.69
CA MET A 421 -6.74 -11.91 8.91
C MET A 421 -6.40 -12.46 7.52
N ASN A 422 -5.50 -11.83 6.79
CA ASN A 422 -5.10 -12.28 5.46
C ASN A 422 -4.44 -13.67 5.51
N ARG A 423 -3.61 -13.96 6.52
CA ARG A 423 -3.03 -15.30 6.70
C ARG A 423 -4.12 -16.36 6.90
N VAL A 424 -5.12 -16.06 7.72
CA VAL A 424 -6.26 -16.94 7.99
C VAL A 424 -7.10 -17.16 6.73
N PHE A 425 -7.37 -16.12 5.96
CA PHE A 425 -8.25 -16.21 4.79
C PHE A 425 -7.64 -16.96 3.60
N HIS A 426 -6.34 -17.16 3.52
CA HIS A 426 -5.75 -18.00 2.48
C HIS A 426 -6.32 -19.45 2.47
N THR A 427 -6.75 -19.97 3.61
CA THR A 427 -7.31 -21.30 3.75
C THR A 427 -8.76 -21.29 4.17
N TRP A 428 -9.11 -20.45 5.16
CA TRP A 428 -10.44 -20.46 5.76
C TRP A 428 -11.55 -20.11 4.77
N ILE A 429 -11.27 -19.28 3.77
CA ILE A 429 -12.25 -18.94 2.73
C ILE A 429 -12.63 -20.17 1.89
N TYR A 430 -11.78 -21.19 1.78
CA TYR A 430 -11.98 -22.45 1.10
C TYR A 430 -12.34 -23.62 2.04
N ASP A 431 -12.78 -23.31 3.27
CA ASP A 431 -13.13 -24.26 4.34
C ASP A 431 -11.94 -25.06 4.89
N GLY A 432 -10.70 -24.61 4.70
CA GLY A 432 -9.50 -25.11 5.37
C GLY A 432 -9.42 -24.68 6.83
N ASP A 433 -8.41 -25.17 7.56
CA ASP A 433 -8.17 -24.83 8.97
C ASP A 433 -7.70 -23.37 9.09
N PRO A 434 -8.44 -22.47 9.81
CA PRO A 434 -8.06 -21.08 9.96
C PRO A 434 -6.82 -20.85 10.82
N LEU A 435 -6.40 -21.80 11.66
CA LEU A 435 -5.33 -21.60 12.63
C LEU A 435 -3.97 -22.17 12.18
N HIS A 436 -3.97 -23.06 11.20
CA HIS A 436 -2.76 -23.76 10.77
C HIS A 436 -1.63 -22.78 10.39
N SER A 437 -1.93 -21.76 9.56
CA SER A 437 -0.95 -20.77 9.09
C SER A 437 -0.43 -19.82 10.19
N LEU A 438 -1.09 -19.76 11.36
CA LEU A 438 -0.68 -18.95 12.50
C LEU A 438 0.35 -19.67 13.38
N ASN A 439 0.40 -21.00 13.36
CA ASN A 439 1.34 -21.82 14.12
C ASN A 439 2.64 -22.09 13.33
N PHE A 440 3.35 -21.01 12.97
CA PHE A 440 4.56 -21.09 12.14
C PHE A 440 5.72 -21.91 12.75
N PRO A 441 5.95 -22.00 14.10
CA PRO A 441 7.02 -22.86 14.62
C PRO A 441 6.77 -24.33 14.33
N SER A 442 5.53 -24.80 14.52
CA SER A 442 5.18 -26.18 14.20
C SER A 442 5.36 -26.51 12.73
N LEU A 443 5.07 -25.54 11.84
CA LEU A 443 5.31 -25.66 10.40
C LEU A 443 6.81 -25.77 10.09
N ILE A 444 7.64 -24.92 10.68
CA ILE A 444 9.09 -24.96 10.51
C ILE A 444 9.69 -26.29 11.02
N ASP A 445 9.25 -26.75 12.18
CA ASP A 445 9.71 -28.03 12.75
C ASP A 445 9.27 -29.22 11.88
N MET A 446 8.06 -29.19 11.33
CA MET A 446 7.59 -30.17 10.36
C MET A 446 8.48 -30.20 9.11
N ILE A 447 8.80 -29.04 8.53
CA ILE A 447 9.67 -28.94 7.34
C ILE A 447 11.05 -29.52 7.65
N ARG A 448 11.68 -29.11 8.77
CA ARG A 448 13.01 -29.60 9.16
C ARG A 448 13.03 -31.13 9.36
N ARG A 449 12.01 -31.68 9.99
CA ARG A 449 11.87 -33.13 10.20
C ARG A 449 11.76 -33.85 8.85
N LYS A 450 10.84 -33.43 7.95
CA LYS A 450 10.68 -34.03 6.62
C LYS A 450 11.98 -33.97 5.79
N TRP A 451 12.67 -32.83 5.86
CA TRP A 451 13.95 -32.66 5.18
C TRP A 451 15.07 -33.56 5.76
N GLN A 452 15.07 -33.75 7.08
CA GLN A 452 15.99 -34.73 7.71
C GLN A 452 15.68 -36.19 7.31
N GLU A 453 14.39 -36.53 7.23
CA GLU A 453 13.93 -37.86 6.81
C GLU A 453 14.19 -38.11 5.31
N ASN A 454 14.02 -37.09 4.47
CA ASN A 454 14.31 -37.11 3.03
C ASN A 454 15.20 -35.92 2.63
N PRO A 455 16.53 -36.11 2.57
CA PRO A 455 17.46 -35.04 2.18
C PRO A 455 17.26 -34.48 0.76
N SER A 456 16.55 -35.22 -0.12
CA SER A 456 16.23 -34.81 -1.49
C SER A 456 14.81 -34.21 -1.62
N LEU A 457 14.16 -33.89 -0.50
CA LEU A 457 12.76 -33.42 -0.46
C LEU A 457 12.51 -32.24 -1.41
N PHE A 458 13.38 -31.25 -1.40
CA PHE A 458 13.18 -30.03 -2.20
C PHE A 458 13.44 -30.28 -3.68
N GLU A 459 14.43 -31.11 -4.02
CA GLU A 459 14.69 -31.52 -5.39
C GLU A 459 13.52 -32.30 -5.99
N GLU A 460 12.95 -33.25 -5.25
CA GLU A 460 11.77 -34.03 -5.67
C GLU A 460 10.55 -33.13 -5.88
N LEU A 461 10.35 -32.13 -5.03
CA LEU A 461 9.25 -31.17 -5.18
C LEU A 461 9.46 -30.25 -6.39
N ILE A 462 10.70 -29.76 -6.65
CA ILE A 462 11.01 -28.97 -7.85
C ILE A 462 10.76 -29.83 -9.10
N GLN A 463 11.23 -31.10 -9.11
CA GLN A 463 10.98 -32.01 -10.23
C GLN A 463 9.48 -32.16 -10.50
N ARG A 464 8.71 -32.51 -9.47
CA ARG A 464 7.27 -32.77 -9.56
C ARG A 464 6.45 -31.53 -9.96
N TRP A 465 6.69 -30.38 -9.29
CA TRP A 465 5.81 -29.23 -9.37
C TRP A 465 6.22 -28.19 -10.42
N LEU A 466 7.48 -28.16 -10.85
CA LEU A 466 7.99 -27.16 -11.80
C LEU A 466 8.46 -27.81 -13.12
N ILE A 467 9.19 -28.92 -13.07
CA ILE A 467 9.73 -29.55 -14.29
C ILE A 467 8.70 -30.45 -14.96
N ASP A 468 8.13 -31.42 -14.21
CA ASP A 468 7.17 -32.40 -14.74
C ASP A 468 5.74 -31.86 -14.80
N ASN A 469 5.47 -30.66 -14.28
CA ASN A 469 4.14 -30.08 -14.27
C ASN A 469 3.79 -29.47 -15.65
N PRO A 470 2.84 -30.09 -16.41
CA PRO A 470 2.45 -29.57 -17.71
C PRO A 470 1.53 -28.34 -17.62
N HIS A 471 0.98 -28.03 -16.43
CA HIS A 471 0.12 -26.87 -16.26
C HIS A 471 0.97 -25.63 -16.02
N ARG A 472 1.63 -25.17 -17.10
CA ARG A 472 2.39 -23.93 -17.14
C ARG A 472 2.11 -23.13 -18.40
N ILE A 473 2.29 -21.82 -18.31
CA ILE A 473 2.22 -20.91 -19.45
C ILE A 473 3.56 -20.20 -19.64
N LEU A 474 3.93 -20.01 -20.90
CA LEU A 474 4.87 -18.99 -21.34
C LEU A 474 4.05 -17.74 -21.69
N SER A 475 4.14 -16.67 -20.88
CA SER A 475 3.44 -15.41 -21.12
C SER A 475 4.42 -14.36 -21.63
N VAL A 476 4.13 -13.82 -22.81
CA VAL A 476 4.91 -12.77 -23.45
C VAL A 476 4.06 -11.50 -23.53
N MET A 477 4.52 -10.42 -22.90
CA MET A 477 3.90 -9.10 -22.94
C MET A 477 4.73 -8.16 -23.82
N GLU A 478 4.16 -7.71 -24.94
CA GLU A 478 4.85 -6.82 -25.89
C GLU A 478 4.48 -5.36 -25.68
N PRO A 479 5.47 -4.45 -25.71
CA PRO A 479 5.20 -3.01 -25.72
C PRO A 479 4.59 -2.57 -27.05
N SER A 480 3.53 -1.78 -27.03
CA SER A 480 2.89 -1.26 -28.22
C SER A 480 2.65 0.26 -28.12
N PRO A 481 3.30 1.08 -28.97
CA PRO A 481 3.05 2.51 -29.02
C PRO A 481 1.63 2.87 -29.47
N THR A 482 1.00 2.00 -30.27
CA THR A 482 -0.35 2.22 -30.84
C THR A 482 -1.48 1.59 -30.03
N CYS A 483 -1.16 0.89 -28.94
CA CYS A 483 -2.15 0.18 -28.13
C CYS A 483 -3.20 1.13 -27.56
N MET A 484 -2.78 2.24 -26.97
CA MET A 484 -3.68 3.28 -26.44
C MET A 484 -4.58 3.89 -27.50
N GLU A 485 -3.99 4.27 -28.63
CA GLU A 485 -4.75 4.82 -29.76
C GLU A 485 -5.78 3.82 -30.30
N THR A 486 -5.40 2.54 -30.35
CA THR A 486 -6.31 1.46 -30.76
C THR A 486 -7.47 1.30 -29.77
N TRP A 487 -7.19 1.28 -28.44
CA TRP A 487 -8.23 1.19 -27.42
C TRP A 487 -9.15 2.40 -27.44
N GLU A 488 -8.60 3.62 -27.50
CA GLU A 488 -9.39 4.84 -27.61
C GLU A 488 -10.18 4.93 -28.91
N GLY A 489 -9.60 4.50 -30.04
CA GLY A 489 -10.27 4.41 -31.32
C GLY A 489 -11.46 3.44 -31.29
N ASN A 490 -11.27 2.26 -30.71
CA ASN A 490 -12.35 1.28 -30.49
C ASN A 490 -13.43 1.82 -29.56
N PHE A 491 -13.04 2.50 -28.48
CA PHE A 491 -13.99 3.14 -27.57
C PHE A 491 -14.80 4.24 -28.27
N ARG A 492 -14.15 5.17 -29.00
CA ARG A 492 -14.82 6.23 -29.77
C ARG A 492 -15.78 5.64 -30.79
N LYS A 493 -15.37 4.59 -31.51
CA LYS A 493 -16.24 3.88 -32.45
C LYS A 493 -17.46 3.26 -31.75
N LYS A 494 -17.27 2.55 -30.65
CA LYS A 494 -18.37 2.00 -29.84
C LYS A 494 -19.33 3.08 -29.34
N MET A 495 -18.82 4.22 -28.87
CA MET A 495 -19.65 5.35 -28.44
C MET A 495 -20.41 5.99 -29.58
N ALA A 496 -19.80 6.10 -30.77
CA ALA A 496 -20.48 6.61 -31.96
C ALA A 496 -21.62 5.65 -32.41
N GLU A 497 -21.34 4.34 -32.44
CA GLU A 497 -22.35 3.31 -32.74
C GLU A 497 -23.54 3.37 -31.77
N ILE A 498 -23.27 3.48 -30.46
CA ILE A 498 -24.33 3.64 -29.45
C ILE A 498 -25.09 4.93 -29.70
N ARG A 499 -24.41 6.07 -29.82
CA ARG A 499 -25.03 7.38 -30.10
C ARG A 499 -25.96 7.33 -31.33
N ASP A 500 -25.48 6.76 -32.41
CA ASP A 500 -26.22 6.73 -33.70
C ASP A 500 -27.41 5.73 -33.65
N SER A 501 -27.39 4.78 -32.74
CA SER A 501 -28.52 3.85 -32.46
C SER A 501 -29.58 4.42 -31.53
N LEU A 502 -29.25 5.45 -30.73
CA LEU A 502 -30.17 6.04 -29.75
C LEU A 502 -31.33 6.79 -30.43
N THR A 503 -32.55 6.44 -30.06
CA THR A 503 -33.72 7.22 -30.36
C THR A 503 -33.71 8.55 -29.58
N LYS A 504 -34.50 9.56 -30.03
CA LYS A 504 -34.60 10.82 -29.29
C LYS A 504 -35.10 10.63 -27.85
N ASN A 505 -36.01 9.71 -27.63
CA ASN A 505 -36.49 9.38 -26.29
C ASN A 505 -35.40 8.79 -25.39
N GLU A 506 -34.52 7.97 -25.94
CA GLU A 506 -33.37 7.40 -25.18
C GLU A 506 -32.34 8.47 -24.87
N GLN A 507 -32.05 9.38 -25.80
CA GLN A 507 -31.19 10.53 -25.53
C GLN A 507 -31.74 11.42 -24.42
N GLU A 508 -33.06 11.74 -24.46
CA GLU A 508 -33.70 12.49 -23.38
C GLU A 508 -33.67 11.75 -22.03
N ARG A 509 -33.81 10.42 -22.06
CA ARG A 509 -33.68 9.59 -20.84
C ARG A 509 -32.26 9.66 -20.26
N ILE A 510 -31.22 9.57 -21.07
CA ILE A 510 -29.81 9.73 -20.61
C ILE A 510 -29.62 11.13 -19.98
N HIS A 511 -30.09 12.18 -20.62
CA HIS A 511 -30.03 13.52 -20.05
C HIS A 511 -30.80 13.64 -18.74
N GLN A 512 -31.93 12.95 -18.61
CA GLN A 512 -32.71 12.94 -17.38
C GLN A 512 -32.01 12.19 -16.28
N GLU A 513 -31.49 10.99 -16.57
CA GLU A 513 -30.69 10.18 -15.62
C GLU A 513 -29.48 10.96 -15.09
N VAL A 514 -28.74 11.65 -15.93
CA VAL A 514 -27.59 12.49 -15.53
C VAL A 514 -28.04 13.67 -14.65
N ARG A 515 -29.21 14.31 -14.96
CA ARG A 515 -29.74 15.38 -14.12
C ARG A 515 -30.15 14.85 -12.73
N GLU A 516 -30.83 13.70 -12.67
CA GLU A 516 -31.23 13.04 -11.42
C GLU A 516 -30.02 12.62 -10.60
N LEU A 517 -28.99 12.05 -11.24
CA LEU A 517 -27.75 11.69 -10.59
C LEU A 517 -27.04 12.93 -10.01
N LYS A 518 -26.93 14.03 -10.77
CA LYS A 518 -26.37 15.29 -10.29
C LYS A 518 -27.17 15.89 -9.12
N ALA A 519 -28.49 15.82 -9.17
CA ALA A 519 -29.37 16.24 -8.06
C ALA A 519 -29.10 15.35 -6.83
N PHE A 520 -29.07 14.02 -6.99
CA PHE A 520 -28.74 13.08 -5.93
C PHE A 520 -27.37 13.38 -5.27
N GLN A 521 -26.35 13.66 -6.07
CA GLN A 521 -25.00 13.97 -5.59
C GLN A 521 -24.89 15.34 -4.89
N THR A 522 -25.72 16.32 -5.26
CA THR A 522 -25.64 17.69 -4.75
C THR A 522 -26.54 17.95 -3.54
N GLU A 523 -27.72 17.34 -3.51
CA GLU A 523 -28.66 17.50 -2.40
C GLU A 523 -28.07 16.91 -1.11
N PRO A 524 -28.11 17.61 0.04
CA PRO A 524 -27.68 17.06 1.32
C PRO A 524 -28.62 15.95 1.78
N ASP A 525 -28.08 15.02 2.57
CA ASP A 525 -28.93 14.03 3.23
C ASP A 525 -29.92 14.69 4.20
N PRO A 526 -31.14 14.13 4.33
CA PRO A 526 -32.12 14.63 5.32
C PRO A 526 -31.51 14.56 6.74
N PRO A 527 -31.73 15.60 7.59
CA PRO A 527 -31.20 15.59 8.97
C PRO A 527 -31.66 14.36 9.79
N ALA A 528 -32.83 13.83 9.51
CA ALA A 528 -33.35 12.61 10.16
C ALA A 528 -32.54 11.36 9.75
N ALA A 529 -32.09 11.27 8.50
CA ALA A 529 -31.21 10.19 8.04
C ALA A 529 -29.82 10.30 8.69
N MET A 530 -29.22 11.49 8.67
CA MET A 530 -27.93 11.76 9.31
C MET A 530 -27.93 11.47 10.83
N ALA A 531 -29.07 11.69 11.51
CA ALA A 531 -29.20 11.42 12.95
C ALA A 531 -29.25 9.92 13.28
N THR A 532 -29.39 9.02 12.30
CA THR A 532 -29.35 7.57 12.53
C THR A 532 -27.93 7.05 12.75
N LEU A 533 -26.93 7.70 12.17
CA LEU A 533 -25.53 7.29 12.32
C LEU A 533 -25.03 7.56 13.75
N PRO A 534 -24.34 6.58 14.37
CA PRO A 534 -23.66 6.82 15.65
C PRO A 534 -22.56 7.86 15.49
N ARG A 535 -22.39 8.71 16.50
CA ARG A 535 -21.44 9.83 16.47
C ARG A 535 -20.60 9.84 17.73
N LEU A 536 -19.31 10.05 17.56
CA LEU A 536 -18.42 10.46 18.64
C LEU A 536 -18.54 11.97 18.85
N LYS A 537 -18.30 12.40 20.08
CA LYS A 537 -18.15 13.82 20.45
C LYS A 537 -16.68 14.10 20.76
N VAL A 538 -16.23 15.32 20.52
CA VAL A 538 -14.87 15.74 20.91
C VAL A 538 -14.60 15.48 22.41
N ALA A 539 -15.62 15.60 23.26
CA ALA A 539 -15.53 15.30 24.68
C ALA A 539 -15.31 13.82 25.03
N ASP A 540 -15.56 12.89 24.11
CA ASP A 540 -15.31 11.46 24.29
C ASP A 540 -13.84 11.08 24.02
N ILE A 541 -13.03 12.02 23.52
CA ILE A 541 -11.61 11.81 23.17
C ILE A 541 -10.73 12.08 24.39
N GLY A 542 -9.78 11.18 24.66
CA GLY A 542 -8.79 11.37 25.71
C GLY A 542 -7.92 12.62 25.47
N GLY A 543 -7.73 13.44 26.53
CA GLY A 543 -6.97 14.68 26.45
C GLY A 543 -5.45 14.50 26.37
N GLN A 544 -4.89 13.35 26.70
CA GLN A 544 -3.44 13.14 26.80
C GLN A 544 -2.86 12.49 25.54
N THR A 545 -1.67 12.97 25.12
CA THR A 545 -0.87 12.32 24.07
C THR A 545 -0.19 11.07 24.63
N GLU A 546 -0.09 10.02 23.82
CA GLU A 546 0.79 8.89 24.13
C GLU A 546 2.25 9.27 23.86
N ASN A 547 3.10 9.08 24.86
CA ASN A 547 4.52 9.34 24.77
C ASN A 547 5.28 8.03 24.54
N ILE A 548 6.35 8.13 23.77
CA ILE A 548 7.27 7.00 23.54
C ILE A 548 8.36 7.08 24.60
N ALA A 549 8.44 6.08 25.47
CA ALA A 549 9.51 6.00 26.45
C ALA A 549 10.86 5.99 25.73
N THR A 550 11.67 7.03 25.96
CA THR A 550 12.97 7.22 25.31
C THR A 550 14.01 7.58 26.35
N GLU A 551 15.08 6.80 26.39
CA GLU A 551 16.26 7.12 27.20
C GLU A 551 17.41 7.53 26.27
N CYS A 552 18.08 8.65 26.58
CA CYS A 552 19.25 9.09 25.83
C CYS A 552 20.53 8.67 26.56
N ILE A 553 21.35 7.89 25.92
CA ILE A 553 22.62 7.37 26.45
C ILE A 553 23.78 7.70 25.50
N SER A 554 25.00 7.37 25.87
CA SER A 554 26.18 7.50 25.01
C SER A 554 26.84 6.16 24.74
N ILE A 555 27.06 5.83 23.45
CA ILE A 555 27.83 4.65 23.02
C ILE A 555 29.09 5.16 22.34
N ALA A 556 30.25 4.89 22.92
CA ALA A 556 31.57 5.36 22.41
C ALA A 556 31.57 6.86 22.05
N ASN A 557 31.03 7.73 22.89
CA ASN A 557 30.84 9.19 22.68
C ASN A 557 29.93 9.57 21.50
N THR A 558 29.09 8.66 21.03
CA THR A 558 28.02 8.92 20.05
C THR A 558 26.68 8.89 20.78
N MET A 559 25.78 9.83 20.45
CA MET A 559 24.44 9.86 21.01
C MET A 559 23.65 8.61 20.59
N ALA A 560 23.01 7.96 21.57
CA ALA A 560 22.12 6.84 21.32
C ALA A 560 20.80 7.02 22.09
N MET A 561 19.70 6.70 21.45
CA MET A 561 18.37 6.60 22.02
C MET A 561 17.98 5.14 22.20
N THR A 562 17.37 4.81 23.33
CA THR A 562 16.88 3.45 23.61
C THR A 562 15.40 3.48 23.93
N HIS A 563 14.68 2.45 23.45
CA HIS A 563 13.25 2.26 23.63
C HIS A 563 13.00 0.82 24.08
N ASP A 564 12.70 0.65 25.39
CA ASP A 564 12.30 -0.65 25.93
C ASP A 564 10.82 -0.88 25.63
N LEU A 565 10.57 -1.71 24.62
CA LEU A 565 9.23 -2.02 24.11
C LEU A 565 9.10 -3.53 23.89
N PHE A 566 7.88 -4.04 24.02
CA PHE A 566 7.59 -5.41 23.63
C PHE A 566 7.73 -5.57 22.10
N THR A 567 8.65 -6.42 21.66
CA THR A 567 9.02 -6.63 20.25
C THR A 567 8.89 -8.08 19.77
N ASN A 568 8.39 -8.98 20.63
CA ASN A 568 8.28 -10.42 20.39
C ASN A 568 9.63 -11.10 20.03
N GLY A 569 10.72 -10.69 20.74
CA GLY A 569 12.06 -11.23 20.54
C GLY A 569 12.78 -10.75 19.27
N ILE A 570 12.39 -9.57 18.78
CA ILE A 570 13.05 -8.89 17.66
C ILE A 570 13.72 -7.62 18.17
N SER A 571 14.93 -7.39 17.70
CA SER A 571 15.69 -6.17 17.98
C SER A 571 15.83 -5.33 16.72
N TYR A 572 15.65 -4.01 16.86
CA TYR A 572 15.78 -3.01 15.79
C TYR A 572 16.90 -2.04 16.12
N LEU A 573 17.76 -1.79 15.13
CA LEU A 573 18.86 -0.84 15.20
C LEU A 573 18.77 0.11 13.99
N ASP A 574 18.67 1.40 14.24
CA ASP A 574 18.78 2.44 13.22
C ASP A 574 20.09 3.20 13.44
N LEU A 575 20.89 3.34 12.37
CA LEU A 575 22.07 4.20 12.31
C LEU A 575 21.78 5.35 11.35
N ALA A 576 21.60 6.54 11.88
CA ALA A 576 21.34 7.76 11.12
C ALA A 576 22.62 8.57 10.96
N PHE A 577 22.93 8.97 9.73
CA PHE A 577 24.11 9.78 9.39
C PHE A 577 23.65 11.12 8.81
N ASP A 578 24.05 12.23 9.43
CA ASP A 578 23.79 13.59 8.92
C ASP A 578 24.51 13.79 7.57
N ILE A 579 23.71 14.07 6.54
CA ILE A 579 24.16 14.34 5.18
C ILE A 579 23.94 15.79 4.74
N SER A 580 23.61 16.69 5.65
CA SER A 580 23.33 18.09 5.36
C SER A 580 24.50 18.88 4.77
N ALA A 581 25.74 18.38 5.00
CA ALA A 581 26.96 18.97 4.47
C ALA A 581 27.48 18.28 3.17
N ILE A 582 26.74 17.32 2.63
CA ILE A 582 27.11 16.67 1.36
C ILE A 582 26.82 17.62 0.18
N PRO A 583 27.80 17.87 -0.71
CA PRO A 583 27.65 18.74 -1.87
C PRO A 583 26.47 18.39 -2.77
N ASP A 584 25.83 19.41 -3.36
CA ASP A 584 24.60 19.27 -4.17
C ASP A 584 24.81 18.38 -5.41
N ASP A 585 26.01 18.39 -6.00
CA ASP A 585 26.39 17.56 -7.14
C ASP A 585 26.53 16.07 -6.77
N LEU A 586 26.68 15.75 -5.49
CA LEU A 586 26.76 14.37 -4.96
C LEU A 586 25.44 13.85 -4.40
N GLN A 587 24.51 14.74 -4.06
CA GLN A 587 23.20 14.36 -3.47
C GLN A 587 22.41 13.34 -4.29
N PRO A 588 22.33 13.42 -5.65
CA PRO A 588 21.60 12.44 -6.45
C PRO A 588 22.19 11.01 -6.41
N TYR A 589 23.44 10.86 -5.96
CA TYR A 589 24.13 9.55 -5.84
C TYR A 589 23.87 8.85 -4.50
N LEU A 590 23.36 9.55 -3.48
CA LEU A 590 23.08 8.98 -2.16
C LEU A 590 22.09 7.81 -2.20
N PRO A 591 20.99 7.86 -2.98
CA PRO A 591 20.07 6.72 -3.08
C PRO A 591 20.70 5.47 -3.71
N LEU A 592 21.71 5.66 -4.57
CA LEU A 592 22.49 4.55 -5.14
C LEU A 592 23.52 4.02 -4.15
N LEU A 593 24.22 4.90 -3.43
CA LEU A 593 25.14 4.48 -2.37
C LEU A 593 24.43 3.58 -1.35
N GLY A 594 23.27 3.98 -0.86
CA GLY A 594 22.48 3.18 0.09
C GLY A 594 22.09 1.82 -0.44
N LYS A 595 21.69 1.74 -1.73
CA LYS A 595 21.39 0.46 -2.38
C LYS A 595 22.62 -0.42 -2.54
N PHE A 596 23.76 0.14 -2.97
CA PHE A 596 25.00 -0.62 -3.19
C PHE A 596 25.57 -1.13 -1.86
N ILE A 597 25.65 -0.29 -0.84
CA ILE A 597 26.12 -0.71 0.49
C ILE A 597 25.32 -1.91 1.02
N THR A 598 24.00 -1.94 0.82
CA THR A 598 23.15 -3.00 1.35
C THR A 598 23.05 -4.25 0.48
N GLN A 599 23.52 -4.23 -0.78
CA GLN A 599 23.27 -5.31 -1.75
C GLN A 599 24.50 -5.75 -2.57
N MET A 600 25.68 -5.17 -2.32
CA MET A 600 26.95 -5.63 -2.88
C MET A 600 27.73 -6.48 -1.87
N GLY A 601 28.94 -6.90 -2.24
CA GLY A 601 29.84 -7.63 -1.37
C GLY A 601 30.46 -6.75 -0.27
N ALA A 602 30.98 -7.37 0.77
CA ALA A 602 31.71 -6.69 1.85
C ALA A 602 32.70 -7.62 2.56
N ALA A 603 33.76 -7.06 3.15
CA ALA A 603 34.74 -7.76 3.94
C ALA A 603 35.34 -8.99 3.22
N GLY A 604 35.60 -8.86 1.92
CA GLY A 604 36.18 -9.92 1.07
C GLY A 604 35.17 -11.00 0.63
N MET A 605 33.89 -10.89 0.99
CA MET A 605 32.82 -11.77 0.50
C MET A 605 32.14 -11.15 -0.72
N GLY A 606 31.83 -11.99 -1.73
CA GLY A 606 31.00 -11.58 -2.85
C GLY A 606 29.57 -11.27 -2.41
N TYR A 607 28.79 -10.63 -3.30
CA TYR A 607 27.43 -10.23 -2.97
C TYR A 607 26.48 -11.43 -2.68
N GLU A 608 26.75 -12.59 -3.27
CA GLU A 608 25.96 -13.81 -3.05
C GLU A 608 26.12 -14.33 -1.63
N ASP A 609 27.37 -14.50 -1.18
CA ASP A 609 27.67 -14.98 0.18
C ASP A 609 27.21 -13.98 1.24
N MET A 610 27.35 -12.67 0.97
CA MET A 610 26.82 -11.63 1.84
C MET A 610 25.29 -11.67 1.91
N SER A 611 24.61 -11.90 0.79
CA SER A 611 23.15 -12.04 0.74
C SER A 611 22.67 -13.26 1.55
N LYS A 612 23.36 -14.40 1.46
CA LYS A 612 23.06 -15.58 2.29
C LYS A 612 23.27 -15.29 3.77
N ARG A 613 24.40 -14.65 4.14
CA ARG A 613 24.71 -14.27 5.52
C ARG A 613 23.65 -13.33 6.11
N ILE A 614 23.18 -12.35 5.33
CA ILE A 614 22.08 -11.45 5.70
C ILE A 614 20.79 -12.25 5.92
N ALA A 615 20.43 -13.15 5.00
CA ALA A 615 19.21 -13.95 5.10
C ALA A 615 19.21 -14.90 6.30
N LEU A 616 20.37 -15.46 6.66
CA LEU A 616 20.52 -16.38 7.79
C LEU A 616 20.46 -15.71 9.16
N LYS A 617 20.82 -14.42 9.26
CA LYS A 617 21.09 -13.77 10.56
C LYS A 617 20.30 -12.49 10.80
N THR A 618 19.58 -11.99 9.82
CA THR A 618 18.82 -10.74 9.95
C THR A 618 17.42 -10.87 9.40
N GLY A 619 16.50 -10.00 9.82
CA GLY A 619 15.19 -9.79 9.17
C GLY A 619 15.29 -8.85 7.97
N GLY A 620 16.49 -8.38 7.64
CA GLY A 620 16.82 -7.48 6.55
C GLY A 620 17.50 -6.20 7.00
N ILE A 621 18.21 -5.58 6.06
CA ILE A 621 18.90 -4.29 6.20
C ILE A 621 18.35 -3.37 5.12
N ARG A 622 17.92 -2.15 5.50
CA ARG A 622 17.39 -1.16 4.56
C ARG A 622 18.09 0.17 4.78
N CYS A 623 18.17 0.96 3.71
CA CYS A 623 18.63 2.35 3.75
C CYS A 623 17.51 3.27 3.27
N SER A 624 17.30 4.38 4.00
CA SER A 624 16.38 5.45 3.60
C SER A 624 17.06 6.80 3.73
N LEU A 625 16.59 7.77 2.92
CA LEU A 625 16.99 9.17 2.99
C LEU A 625 15.79 9.98 3.45
N ASN A 626 15.99 10.84 4.41
CA ASN A 626 14.92 11.65 4.98
C ASN A 626 15.40 13.10 5.23
N ALA A 627 14.51 14.04 5.07
CA ALA A 627 14.75 15.44 5.39
C ALA A 627 13.51 16.06 6.04
N GLY A 628 13.72 17.01 6.95
CA GLY A 628 12.64 17.74 7.58
C GLY A 628 13.15 19.08 8.15
N LEU A 629 12.23 19.93 8.57
CA LEU A 629 12.56 21.19 9.22
C LEU A 629 12.73 20.99 10.73
N ILE A 630 13.68 21.73 11.32
CA ILE A 630 13.84 21.78 12.78
C ILE A 630 12.92 22.85 13.33
N MET A 631 12.07 22.50 14.29
CA MET A 631 11.09 23.36 14.91
C MET A 631 11.72 24.69 15.37
N ASN A 632 11.12 25.81 14.97
CA ASN A 632 11.53 27.18 15.33
C ASN A 632 12.96 27.58 14.91
N GLN A 633 13.65 26.85 14.04
CA GLN A 633 15.03 27.20 13.67
C GLN A 633 15.22 27.62 12.21
N GLY A 634 14.22 27.41 11.33
CA GLY A 634 14.34 27.71 9.89
C GLY A 634 15.43 26.92 9.16
N ARG A 635 15.99 25.88 9.81
CA ARG A 635 16.98 24.95 9.25
C ARG A 635 16.36 23.58 9.01
N SER A 636 16.91 22.83 8.06
CA SER A 636 16.53 21.44 7.81
C SER A 636 17.59 20.49 8.36
N TRP A 637 17.13 19.33 8.83
CA TRP A 637 17.94 18.14 9.02
C TRP A 637 17.83 17.24 7.79
N GLN A 638 18.88 16.48 7.49
CA GLN A 638 18.94 15.54 6.37
C GLN A 638 19.72 14.32 6.81
N GLU A 639 19.11 13.14 6.76
CA GLU A 639 19.70 11.92 7.29
C GLU A 639 19.68 10.77 6.27
N MET A 640 20.78 10.04 6.22
CA MET A 640 20.88 8.73 5.61
C MET A 640 20.78 7.67 6.71
N ILE A 641 19.71 6.90 6.73
CA ILE A 641 19.38 5.99 7.85
C ILE A 641 19.46 4.55 7.40
N PHE A 642 20.34 3.78 8.02
CA PHE A 642 20.42 2.33 7.87
C PHE A 642 19.64 1.68 8.99
N ARG A 643 18.65 0.86 8.61
CA ARG A 643 17.74 0.18 9.53
C ARG A 643 17.98 -1.32 9.45
N LEU A 644 18.44 -1.91 10.54
CA LEU A 644 18.66 -3.34 10.74
C LEU A 644 17.57 -3.90 11.66
N LYS A 645 17.06 -5.06 11.34
CA LYS A 645 16.20 -5.83 12.23
C LYS A 645 16.68 -7.28 12.31
N THR A 646 16.61 -7.87 13.51
CA THR A 646 17.12 -9.23 13.76
C THR A 646 16.39 -9.89 14.92
N LEU A 647 16.42 -11.24 14.98
CA LEU A 647 16.01 -11.95 16.20
C LEU A 647 17.08 -11.76 17.28
N ASP A 648 16.69 -11.65 18.54
CA ASP A 648 17.59 -11.38 19.67
C ASP A 648 18.79 -12.33 19.74
N ARG A 649 18.58 -13.61 19.40
CA ARG A 649 19.67 -14.62 19.38
C ARG A 649 20.76 -14.34 18.34
N TYR A 650 20.50 -13.49 17.36
CA TYR A 650 21.45 -13.16 16.26
C TYR A 650 21.97 -11.72 16.31
N ILE A 651 21.71 -10.96 17.39
CA ILE A 651 22.18 -9.57 17.52
C ILE A 651 23.68 -9.42 17.22
N PRO A 652 24.61 -10.23 17.79
CA PRO A 652 26.05 -10.08 17.52
C PRO A 652 26.40 -10.29 16.05
N ASP A 653 25.83 -11.33 15.42
CA ASP A 653 26.02 -11.62 13.99
C ASP A 653 25.50 -10.47 13.11
N ALA A 654 24.28 -9.99 13.39
CA ALA A 654 23.59 -8.97 12.62
C ALA A 654 24.34 -7.62 12.68
N ILE A 655 24.82 -7.22 13.87
CA ILE A 655 25.62 -6.01 14.06
C ILE A 655 26.97 -6.13 13.33
N SER A 656 27.61 -7.31 13.36
CA SER A 656 28.84 -7.58 12.58
C SER A 656 28.60 -7.44 11.08
N ILE A 657 27.49 -7.98 10.56
CA ILE A 657 27.10 -7.83 9.14
C ILE A 657 26.95 -6.35 8.77
N LEU A 658 26.21 -5.57 9.58
CA LEU A 658 26.02 -4.15 9.31
C LEU A 658 27.36 -3.40 9.32
N SER A 659 28.25 -3.72 10.26
CA SER A 659 29.62 -3.17 10.32
C SER A 659 30.43 -3.49 9.06
N ASP A 660 30.39 -4.74 8.60
CA ASP A 660 31.11 -5.16 7.39
C ASP A 660 30.60 -4.41 6.15
N LEU A 661 29.29 -4.25 6.00
CA LEU A 661 28.68 -3.49 4.90
C LEU A 661 29.08 -2.02 4.90
N LEU A 662 29.00 -1.34 6.06
CA LEU A 662 29.29 0.10 6.15
C LEU A 662 30.79 0.41 6.08
N CYS A 663 31.64 -0.34 6.80
CA CYS A 663 33.07 -0.07 6.89
C CYS A 663 33.85 -0.69 5.74
N ALA A 664 33.52 -1.93 5.34
CA ALA A 664 34.29 -2.75 4.39
C ALA A 664 33.47 -3.14 3.14
N GLY A 665 32.40 -2.38 2.81
CA GLY A 665 31.58 -2.60 1.61
C GLY A 665 32.42 -2.44 0.33
N ASP A 666 32.31 -3.42 -0.57
CA ASP A 666 33.04 -3.48 -1.84
C ASP A 666 32.18 -2.91 -2.96
N LEU A 667 32.63 -1.80 -3.55
CA LEU A 667 31.98 -1.11 -4.69
C LEU A 667 32.68 -1.42 -6.02
N THR A 668 33.51 -2.48 -6.10
CA THR A 668 34.32 -2.76 -7.31
C THR A 668 33.64 -3.71 -8.30
N ASP A 669 32.67 -4.50 -7.87
CA ASP A 669 31.89 -5.40 -8.74
C ASP A 669 30.99 -4.61 -9.70
N GLN A 670 31.49 -4.43 -10.92
CA GLN A 670 30.88 -3.60 -11.96
C GLN A 670 29.58 -4.14 -12.46
N ARG A 671 29.53 -5.45 -12.70
CA ARG A 671 28.36 -6.12 -13.23
C ARG A 671 27.22 -5.99 -12.22
N ARG A 672 27.50 -6.33 -10.97
CA ARG A 672 26.53 -6.19 -9.89
C ARG A 672 26.04 -4.75 -9.72
N MET A 673 26.91 -3.77 -9.83
CA MET A 673 26.56 -2.35 -9.77
C MET A 673 25.60 -1.95 -10.91
N GLN A 674 25.85 -2.41 -12.14
CA GLN A 674 24.97 -2.17 -13.29
C GLN A 674 23.61 -2.83 -13.10
N ASP A 675 23.56 -4.09 -12.64
CA ASP A 675 22.31 -4.81 -12.38
C ASP A 675 21.45 -4.06 -11.34
N LEU A 676 22.06 -3.62 -10.23
CA LEU A 676 21.37 -2.87 -9.18
C LEU A 676 20.88 -1.49 -9.63
N LEU A 677 21.63 -0.81 -10.50
CA LEU A 677 21.24 0.44 -11.12
C LEU A 677 20.01 0.24 -12.02
N MET A 678 20.03 -0.78 -12.88
CA MET A 678 18.92 -1.10 -13.78
C MET A 678 17.67 -1.53 -12.99
N GLU A 679 17.82 -2.40 -11.98
CA GLU A 679 16.74 -2.78 -11.06
C GLU A 679 16.10 -1.54 -10.40
N LYS A 680 16.93 -0.61 -9.88
CA LYS A 680 16.41 0.62 -9.25
C LYS A 680 15.69 1.51 -10.26
N LYS A 681 16.26 1.73 -11.45
CA LYS A 681 15.65 2.53 -12.53
C LYS A 681 14.29 1.95 -12.93
N ASN A 682 14.22 0.65 -13.20
CA ASN A 682 13.01 -0.01 -13.67
C ASN A 682 11.91 -0.02 -12.61
N ARG A 683 12.25 -0.32 -11.35
CA ARG A 683 11.28 -0.25 -10.23
C ARG A 683 10.74 1.16 -10.04
N PHE A 684 11.61 2.14 -10.14
CA PHE A 684 11.24 3.55 -10.00
C PHE A 684 10.27 3.98 -11.11
N HIS A 685 10.60 3.66 -12.37
CA HIS A 685 9.75 3.94 -13.53
C HIS A 685 8.37 3.28 -13.40
N ALA A 686 8.32 1.99 -13.05
CA ALA A 686 7.08 1.24 -12.86
C ALA A 686 6.17 1.81 -11.74
N SER A 687 6.75 2.50 -10.73
CA SER A 687 5.99 3.07 -9.62
C SER A 687 5.24 4.37 -9.96
N ILE A 688 5.53 5.02 -11.09
CA ILE A 688 5.01 6.37 -11.39
C ILE A 688 3.51 6.33 -11.66
N VAL A 689 3.02 5.49 -12.56
CA VAL A 689 1.59 5.43 -12.88
C VAL A 689 0.76 4.99 -11.66
N PRO A 690 1.12 3.95 -10.88
CA PRO A 690 0.37 3.61 -9.68
C PRO A 690 0.37 4.68 -8.59
N SER A 691 1.42 5.50 -8.51
CA SER A 691 1.60 6.51 -7.45
C SER A 691 1.71 7.95 -7.96
N GLY A 692 1.16 8.24 -9.14
CA GLY A 692 1.31 9.52 -9.84
C GLY A 692 0.96 10.75 -9.00
N HIS A 693 -0.05 10.66 -8.13
CA HIS A 693 -0.43 11.72 -7.21
C HIS A 693 0.68 12.07 -6.19
N LEU A 694 1.46 11.08 -5.73
CA LEU A 694 2.57 11.31 -4.80
C LEU A 694 3.76 11.95 -5.53
N PHE A 695 4.03 11.53 -6.77
CA PHE A 695 5.04 12.16 -7.62
C PHE A 695 4.66 13.61 -7.97
N ALA A 696 3.40 13.86 -8.33
CA ALA A 696 2.89 15.20 -8.59
C ALA A 696 3.02 16.10 -7.34
N ARG A 697 2.57 15.62 -6.17
CA ARG A 697 2.73 16.36 -4.90
C ARG A 697 4.19 16.70 -4.60
N ARG A 698 5.08 15.71 -4.71
CA ARG A 698 6.51 15.88 -4.43
C ARG A 698 7.14 16.90 -5.36
N LEU A 699 6.83 16.84 -6.66
CA LEU A 699 7.32 17.77 -7.67
C LEU A 699 6.80 19.20 -7.44
N ALA A 700 5.51 19.38 -7.12
CA ALA A 700 4.93 20.68 -6.77
C ALA A 700 5.56 21.27 -5.50
N ALA A 701 5.70 20.47 -4.42
CA ALA A 701 6.27 20.91 -3.15
C ALA A 701 7.75 21.29 -3.25
N SER A 702 8.48 20.69 -4.20
CA SER A 702 9.94 20.87 -4.35
C SER A 702 10.39 22.31 -4.60
N SER A 703 9.51 23.14 -5.15
CA SER A 703 9.78 24.56 -5.40
C SER A 703 9.51 25.48 -4.20
N LEU A 704 8.98 24.93 -3.10
CA LEU A 704 8.50 25.73 -1.95
C LEU A 704 9.27 25.46 -0.66
N SER A 705 9.89 24.32 -0.50
CA SER A 705 10.56 23.92 0.74
C SER A 705 11.88 23.20 0.45
N VAL A 706 12.91 23.50 1.23
CA VAL A 706 14.24 22.89 1.09
C VAL A 706 14.20 21.37 1.34
N SER A 707 13.45 20.94 2.35
CA SER A 707 13.29 19.51 2.63
C SER A 707 12.51 18.80 1.52
N ALA A 708 11.46 19.42 0.95
CA ALA A 708 10.75 18.89 -0.19
C ALA A 708 11.60 18.85 -1.47
N TRP A 709 12.45 19.87 -1.67
CA TRP A 709 13.41 19.89 -2.78
C TRP A 709 14.41 18.73 -2.68
N ARG A 710 14.91 18.41 -1.48
CA ARG A 710 15.76 17.25 -1.24
C ARG A 710 15.01 15.93 -1.48
N ASP A 711 13.78 15.82 -1.00
CA ASP A 711 12.95 14.62 -1.22
C ASP A 711 12.71 14.38 -2.72
N GLU A 712 12.48 15.43 -3.52
CA GLU A 712 12.35 15.32 -4.97
C GLU A 712 13.63 14.82 -5.64
N GLN A 713 14.82 15.30 -5.18
CA GLN A 713 16.12 14.84 -5.72
C GLN A 713 16.38 13.36 -5.41
N TRP A 714 15.89 12.81 -4.28
CA TRP A 714 16.14 11.44 -3.87
C TRP A 714 15.04 10.47 -4.30
N HIS A 715 13.78 10.93 -4.38
CA HIS A 715 12.61 10.06 -4.53
C HIS A 715 11.62 10.52 -5.62
N GLY A 716 11.87 11.63 -6.31
CA GLY A 716 10.98 12.17 -7.32
C GLY A 716 11.43 11.94 -8.76
N LYS A 717 10.77 12.60 -9.72
CA LYS A 717 11.09 12.55 -11.14
C LYS A 717 12.57 12.92 -11.41
N THR A 718 13.12 13.87 -10.65
CA THR A 718 14.53 14.30 -10.76
C THR A 718 15.49 13.13 -10.54
N GLN A 719 15.19 12.26 -9.57
CA GLN A 719 15.98 11.04 -9.32
C GLN A 719 15.90 10.06 -10.51
N LEU A 720 14.71 9.87 -11.11
CA LEU A 720 14.57 8.97 -12.26
C LEU A 720 15.43 9.45 -13.45
N ARG A 721 15.38 10.75 -13.76
CA ARG A 721 16.23 11.35 -14.81
C ARG A 721 17.72 11.15 -14.52
N CYS A 722 18.15 11.32 -13.25
CA CYS A 722 19.53 11.07 -12.86
C CYS A 722 19.90 9.59 -13.02
N LEU A 723 19.03 8.65 -12.61
CA LEU A 723 19.25 7.21 -12.77
C LEU A 723 19.39 6.82 -14.24
N LYS A 724 18.59 7.41 -15.14
CA LYS A 724 18.68 7.20 -16.58
C LYS A 724 20.03 7.70 -17.11
N GLN A 725 20.36 8.96 -16.82
CA GLN A 725 21.63 9.55 -17.26
C GLN A 725 22.84 8.72 -16.79
N ILE A 726 22.84 8.27 -15.52
CA ILE A 726 23.92 7.41 -14.99
C ILE A 726 23.94 6.07 -15.74
N ALA A 727 22.79 5.47 -16.04
CA ALA A 727 22.72 4.19 -16.76
C ALA A 727 23.28 4.30 -18.19
N ASP A 728 22.99 5.40 -18.88
CA ASP A 728 23.43 5.65 -20.25
C ASP A 728 24.95 5.98 -20.31
N GLU A 729 25.48 6.68 -19.30
CA GLU A 729 26.88 7.13 -19.25
C GLU A 729 27.82 6.16 -18.53
N LEU A 730 27.31 5.15 -17.81
CA LEU A 730 28.11 4.31 -16.94
C LEU A 730 29.22 3.55 -17.67
N GLY A 731 29.03 3.19 -18.94
CA GLY A 731 30.04 2.53 -19.77
C GLY A 731 31.30 3.38 -19.99
N ASP A 732 31.12 4.67 -20.26
CA ASP A 732 32.17 5.61 -20.63
C ASP A 732 32.77 6.37 -19.42
N ASN A 733 31.93 6.69 -18.40
CA ASN A 733 32.29 7.55 -17.25
C ASN A 733 32.39 6.82 -15.93
N ARG A 734 32.64 5.53 -15.98
CA ARG A 734 32.60 4.64 -14.81
C ARG A 734 33.58 5.02 -13.69
N GLU A 735 34.79 5.38 -14.00
CA GLU A 735 35.83 5.76 -13.00
C GLU A 735 35.35 6.99 -12.21
N VAL A 736 34.78 7.97 -12.88
CA VAL A 736 34.22 9.18 -12.26
C VAL A 736 33.01 8.83 -11.37
N PHE A 737 32.18 7.90 -11.79
CA PHE A 737 31.05 7.43 -10.99
C PHE A 737 31.52 6.74 -9.70
N LEU A 738 32.51 5.84 -9.81
CA LEU A 738 33.08 5.15 -8.66
C LEU A 738 33.79 6.12 -7.70
N GLU A 739 34.52 7.10 -8.22
CA GLU A 739 35.18 8.15 -7.41
C GLU A 739 34.15 8.93 -6.59
N LYS A 740 32.99 9.31 -7.18
CA LYS A 740 31.91 9.98 -6.47
C LYS A 740 31.33 9.12 -5.34
N LEU A 741 31.11 7.83 -5.59
CA LEU A 741 30.60 6.90 -4.57
C LEU A 741 31.60 6.68 -3.43
N LEU A 742 32.90 6.54 -3.71
CA LEU A 742 33.95 6.39 -2.70
C LEU A 742 34.11 7.66 -1.86
N ARG A 743 34.02 8.82 -2.49
CA ARG A 743 34.01 10.11 -1.80
C ARG A 743 32.79 10.20 -0.87
N LEU A 744 31.58 9.88 -1.35
CA LEU A 744 30.37 9.85 -0.54
C LEU A 744 30.51 8.89 0.64
N LYS A 745 31.01 7.67 0.43
CA LYS A 745 31.23 6.69 1.49
C LYS A 745 32.12 7.28 2.61
N THR A 746 33.20 7.97 2.25
CA THR A 746 34.12 8.60 3.22
C THR A 746 33.48 9.77 3.96
N GLU A 747 32.67 10.58 3.28
CA GLU A 747 32.06 11.77 3.87
C GLU A 747 30.82 11.45 4.72
N VAL A 748 30.05 10.42 4.39
CA VAL A 748 28.84 10.02 5.09
C VAL A 748 29.16 9.20 6.35
N PHE A 749 29.96 8.13 6.21
CA PHE A 749 30.14 7.16 7.29
C PHE A 749 31.21 7.61 8.28
N ARG A 750 30.80 8.55 9.13
CA ARG A 750 31.65 9.19 10.15
C ARG A 750 30.94 9.19 11.50
N LYS A 751 31.71 8.97 12.57
CA LYS A 751 31.23 8.93 13.96
C LYS A 751 30.60 10.25 14.42
N ASP A 752 31.20 11.38 14.03
CA ASP A 752 30.74 12.73 14.38
C ASP A 752 29.43 13.15 13.69
N ARG A 753 28.94 12.34 12.74
CA ARG A 753 27.66 12.54 12.03
C ARG A 753 26.60 11.49 12.41
N MET A 754 26.93 10.56 13.31
CA MET A 754 26.10 9.40 13.60
C MET A 754 25.17 9.66 14.80
N THR A 755 23.92 9.26 14.65
CA THR A 755 22.95 9.07 15.72
C THR A 755 22.52 7.60 15.73
N ILE A 756 22.46 6.99 16.92
CA ILE A 756 22.09 5.58 17.11
C ILE A 756 20.68 5.53 17.72
N ASN A 757 19.85 4.60 17.24
CA ASN A 757 18.50 4.39 17.78
C ASN A 757 18.24 2.89 17.95
N LEU A 758 17.87 2.47 19.17
CA LEU A 758 17.73 1.07 19.59
C LEU A 758 16.31 0.82 20.10
N THR A 759 15.64 -0.18 19.53
CA THR A 759 14.30 -0.60 19.99
C THR A 759 14.29 -2.10 20.19
N ALA A 760 14.08 -2.55 21.41
CA ALA A 760 13.99 -3.96 21.78
C ALA A 760 13.46 -4.10 23.20
N GLU A 761 13.24 -5.33 23.66
CA GLU A 761 13.06 -5.65 25.07
C GLU A 761 14.40 -5.48 25.83
N GLU A 762 14.38 -5.27 27.15
CA GLU A 762 15.54 -4.98 28.01
C GLU A 762 16.78 -5.86 27.71
N ARG A 763 16.57 -7.17 27.53
CA ARG A 763 17.67 -8.11 27.20
C ARG A 763 18.28 -7.82 25.83
N GLY A 764 17.45 -7.50 24.84
CA GLY A 764 17.89 -7.14 23.49
C GLY A 764 18.71 -5.83 23.50
N LEU A 765 18.22 -4.81 24.23
CA LEU A 765 18.93 -3.52 24.42
C LEU A 765 20.32 -3.73 25.05
N THR A 766 20.42 -4.52 26.14
CA THR A 766 21.71 -4.84 26.77
C THR A 766 22.66 -5.52 25.80
N THR A 767 22.17 -6.52 25.05
CA THR A 767 23.00 -7.24 24.07
C THR A 767 23.47 -6.33 22.94
N MET A 768 22.60 -5.43 22.45
CA MET A 768 22.99 -4.46 21.43
C MET A 768 24.06 -3.47 21.93
N PHE A 769 23.90 -2.95 23.16
CA PHE A 769 24.86 -2.05 23.77
C PHE A 769 26.27 -2.67 23.85
N ASP A 770 26.38 -3.91 24.33
CA ASP A 770 27.65 -4.63 24.47
C ASP A 770 28.36 -4.84 23.11
N ASN A 771 27.61 -5.02 22.03
CA ASN A 771 28.15 -5.33 20.69
C ASN A 771 28.36 -4.09 19.80
N LEU A 772 27.75 -2.94 20.10
CA LEU A 772 27.85 -1.74 19.28
C LEU A 772 29.13 -0.92 19.56
N THR A 773 29.58 -0.85 20.82
CA THR A 773 30.76 -0.04 21.21
C THR A 773 31.97 -0.28 20.31
N PRO A 774 32.45 -1.52 20.08
CA PRO A 774 33.64 -1.76 19.25
C PRO A 774 33.40 -1.46 17.77
N ILE A 775 32.15 -1.36 17.34
CA ILE A 775 31.81 -1.06 15.94
C ILE A 775 31.77 0.43 15.69
N VAL A 776 31.14 1.19 16.59
CA VAL A 776 31.12 2.65 16.52
C VAL A 776 32.53 3.24 16.53
N GLU A 777 33.48 2.60 17.22
CA GLU A 777 34.89 3.02 17.24
C GLU A 777 35.61 2.83 15.90
N LYS A 778 35.10 1.99 14.98
CA LYS A 778 35.70 1.81 13.63
C LYS A 778 35.43 3.01 12.71
N PHE A 779 34.39 3.80 12.98
CA PHE A 779 34.08 4.94 12.14
C PHE A 779 35.04 6.11 12.38
N PRO A 780 35.57 6.74 11.32
CA PRO A 780 36.49 7.87 11.46
C PRO A 780 35.77 9.07 12.12
N SER A 781 36.50 9.80 12.95
CA SER A 781 36.05 11.08 13.51
C SER A 781 36.66 12.24 12.73
N GLY A 782 35.96 13.35 12.66
CA GLY A 782 36.46 14.59 12.05
C GLY A 782 35.79 15.82 12.65
N SER A 783 36.02 16.98 12.10
CA SER A 783 35.27 18.18 12.44
C SER A 783 33.97 18.22 11.64
N LEU A 784 32.86 18.57 12.30
CA LEU A 784 31.60 18.85 11.60
C LEU A 784 31.85 19.99 10.59
N THR A 785 31.50 19.75 9.34
CA THR A 785 31.44 20.78 8.30
C THR A 785 30.07 21.47 8.38
N GLU A 786 30.04 22.78 8.09
CA GLU A 786 28.76 23.50 8.04
C GLU A 786 27.85 22.92 6.95
N SER A 787 26.56 22.89 7.22
CA SER A 787 25.56 22.50 6.23
C SER A 787 25.59 23.45 5.02
N ILE A 788 25.39 22.91 3.84
CA ILE A 788 25.40 23.66 2.58
C ILE A 788 24.15 24.56 2.55
N LYS A 789 24.33 25.81 2.14
CA LYS A 789 23.20 26.73 1.96
C LYS A 789 22.31 26.22 0.82
N PRO A 790 21.00 26.07 1.06
CA PRO A 790 20.08 25.63 0.02
C PRO A 790 19.98 26.67 -1.12
N PRO A 791 19.63 26.25 -2.33
CA PRO A 791 19.37 27.17 -3.42
C PRO A 791 18.14 28.02 -3.13
N ARG A 792 18.02 29.15 -3.83
CA ARG A 792 16.77 29.91 -3.87
C ARG A 792 15.74 29.13 -4.66
N LEU A 793 14.62 28.80 -4.01
CA LEU A 793 13.52 28.09 -4.63
C LEU A 793 12.53 29.10 -5.22
N GLU A 794 11.99 28.82 -6.40
CA GLU A 794 10.95 29.62 -7.06
C GLU A 794 9.83 28.70 -7.54
N PRO A 795 8.55 29.05 -7.33
CA PRO A 795 7.42 28.27 -7.79
C PRO A 795 7.46 28.06 -9.31
N VAL A 796 7.19 26.85 -9.77
CA VAL A 796 7.14 26.49 -11.20
C VAL A 796 6.00 25.52 -11.44
N ASP A 797 5.15 25.84 -12.44
CA ASP A 797 4.06 24.96 -12.86
C ASP A 797 4.55 23.99 -13.94
N ARG A 798 4.40 22.68 -13.69
CA ARG A 798 4.94 21.62 -14.56
C ARG A 798 3.87 20.62 -15.00
N GLY A 799 3.95 20.20 -16.28
CA GLY A 799 3.20 19.08 -16.82
C GLY A 799 4.16 17.96 -17.22
N VAL A 800 4.02 16.78 -16.64
CA VAL A 800 4.86 15.61 -16.94
C VAL A 800 4.07 14.63 -17.79
N VAL A 801 4.57 14.33 -18.96
CA VAL A 801 3.95 13.38 -19.90
C VAL A 801 4.18 11.94 -19.40
N ILE A 802 3.07 11.21 -19.21
CA ILE A 802 3.07 9.79 -18.85
C ILE A 802 2.06 9.02 -19.73
N PRO A 803 2.27 7.71 -19.98
CA PRO A 803 1.33 6.89 -20.75
C PRO A 803 0.15 6.44 -19.86
N ALA A 804 -0.75 7.36 -19.49
CA ALA A 804 -1.91 7.07 -18.66
C ALA A 804 -3.20 7.67 -19.23
N GLN A 805 -4.31 6.96 -19.03
CA GLN A 805 -5.67 7.42 -19.43
C GLN A 805 -6.32 8.35 -18.41
N VAL A 806 -5.67 8.56 -17.28
CA VAL A 806 -6.12 9.39 -16.16
C VAL A 806 -5.02 10.36 -15.77
N SER A 807 -5.40 11.42 -15.08
CA SER A 807 -4.48 12.47 -14.63
C SER A 807 -4.22 12.37 -13.13
N TYR A 808 -3.09 12.94 -12.70
CA TYR A 808 -2.72 13.15 -11.31
C TYR A 808 -2.37 14.62 -11.16
N VAL A 809 -3.20 15.36 -10.45
CA VAL A 809 -3.09 16.82 -10.33
C VAL A 809 -2.68 17.18 -8.91
N ALA A 810 -1.62 17.95 -8.75
CA ALA A 810 -1.21 18.48 -7.44
C ALA A 810 -0.98 19.97 -7.51
N GLN A 811 -1.38 20.68 -6.44
CA GLN A 811 -1.06 22.09 -6.17
C GLN A 811 -0.48 22.17 -4.77
N ALA A 812 0.69 22.75 -4.62
CA ALA A 812 1.37 22.95 -3.36
C ALA A 812 1.42 24.44 -2.99
N LEU A 813 1.23 24.72 -1.69
CA LEU A 813 1.24 26.07 -1.11
C LEU A 813 2.24 26.10 0.04
N GLN A 814 2.99 27.19 0.17
CA GLN A 814 3.86 27.37 1.31
C GLN A 814 3.03 27.55 2.59
N ALA A 815 3.39 26.80 3.62
CA ALA A 815 2.71 26.82 4.91
C ALA A 815 3.74 26.83 6.05
N PRO A 816 3.36 27.19 7.29
CA PRO A 816 4.30 27.19 8.41
C PRO A 816 4.78 25.77 8.78
N SER A 817 5.95 25.70 9.43
CA SER A 817 6.45 24.46 10.05
C SER A 817 5.96 24.31 11.49
N TYR A 818 6.27 23.18 12.13
CA TYR A 818 6.03 22.98 13.56
C TYR A 818 6.58 24.13 14.41
N GLY A 819 5.86 24.44 15.48
CA GLY A 819 6.14 25.57 16.40
C GLY A 819 5.33 26.82 16.10
N HIS A 820 4.64 26.90 14.98
CA HIS A 820 3.76 28.01 14.64
C HIS A 820 2.36 27.86 15.28
N SER A 821 1.75 28.97 15.72
CA SER A 821 0.44 29.01 16.37
C SER A 821 -0.72 28.47 15.53
N ASP A 822 -0.60 28.49 14.20
CA ASP A 822 -1.63 28.02 13.26
C ASP A 822 -1.43 26.59 12.76
N THR A 823 -0.40 25.88 13.25
CA THR A 823 -0.15 24.49 12.89
C THR A 823 -1.37 23.61 13.15
N ALA A 824 -1.99 23.72 14.34
CA ALA A 824 -3.19 22.99 14.71
C ALA A 824 -4.36 23.27 13.74
N ALA A 825 -4.58 24.55 13.41
CA ALA A 825 -5.66 24.95 12.53
C ALA A 825 -5.47 24.43 11.10
N LEU A 826 -4.26 24.45 10.55
CA LEU A 826 -3.97 23.92 9.22
C LEU A 826 -4.06 22.39 9.16
N MET A 827 -3.72 21.65 10.24
CA MET A 827 -3.95 20.22 10.33
C MET A 827 -5.46 19.90 10.27
N VAL A 828 -6.29 20.62 11.03
CA VAL A 828 -7.74 20.47 11.00
C VAL A 828 -8.33 20.89 9.66
N ALA A 829 -7.83 22.00 9.04
CA ALA A 829 -8.26 22.46 7.72
C ALA A 829 -7.99 21.40 6.64
N SER A 830 -6.81 20.80 6.65
CA SER A 830 -6.45 19.72 5.73
C SER A 830 -7.43 18.55 5.85
N ARG A 831 -7.75 18.13 7.07
CA ARG A 831 -8.69 17.04 7.31
C ARG A 831 -10.11 17.38 6.88
N TYR A 832 -10.60 18.58 7.21
CA TYR A 832 -11.89 19.10 6.79
C TYR A 832 -12.06 19.08 5.26
N LEU A 833 -11.04 19.61 4.54
CA LEU A 833 -11.09 19.67 3.08
C LEU A 833 -11.02 18.29 2.42
N SER A 834 -10.13 17.42 2.87
CA SER A 834 -9.98 16.07 2.30
C SER A 834 -11.27 15.27 2.35
N ASN A 835 -11.84 15.16 3.55
CA ASN A 835 -12.97 14.26 3.80
C ASN A 835 -14.33 14.90 3.52
N GLY A 836 -14.37 16.21 3.30
CA GLY A 836 -15.58 16.99 3.02
C GLY A 836 -15.62 17.48 1.58
N TYR A 837 -15.07 18.67 1.38
CA TYR A 837 -15.21 19.42 0.13
C TYR A 837 -14.57 18.71 -1.07
N LEU A 838 -13.31 18.31 -0.96
CA LEU A 838 -12.57 17.67 -2.06
C LEU A 838 -13.15 16.30 -2.42
N TYR A 839 -13.51 15.50 -1.42
CA TYR A 839 -14.17 14.21 -1.64
C TYR A 839 -15.45 14.40 -2.48
N LYS A 840 -16.31 15.34 -2.09
CA LYS A 840 -17.56 15.62 -2.80
C LYS A 840 -17.33 16.14 -4.22
N GLN A 841 -16.44 17.12 -4.40
CA GLN A 841 -16.26 17.80 -5.68
C GLN A 841 -15.44 16.98 -6.69
N ILE A 842 -14.38 16.29 -6.23
CA ILE A 842 -13.42 15.60 -7.10
C ILE A 842 -13.83 14.14 -7.31
N ARG A 843 -14.18 13.42 -6.21
CA ARG A 843 -14.57 12.01 -6.32
C ARG A 843 -16.03 11.88 -6.74
N VAL A 844 -16.96 12.31 -5.91
CA VAL A 844 -18.40 12.05 -6.13
C VAL A 844 -18.92 12.72 -7.40
N GLN A 845 -18.68 14.02 -7.57
CA GLN A 845 -19.16 14.80 -8.71
C GLN A 845 -18.19 14.81 -9.90
N GLY A 846 -16.88 14.59 -9.65
CA GLY A 846 -15.82 14.62 -10.66
C GLY A 846 -15.48 13.25 -11.24
N GLY A 847 -15.87 12.16 -10.58
CA GLY A 847 -15.59 10.81 -11.05
C GLY A 847 -14.11 10.38 -10.89
N ALA A 848 -13.29 11.14 -10.17
CA ALA A 848 -11.95 10.72 -9.81
C ALA A 848 -11.99 9.66 -8.69
N TYR A 849 -10.97 8.81 -8.60
CA TYR A 849 -10.87 7.86 -7.48
C TYR A 849 -10.67 8.56 -6.13
N GLY A 850 -9.93 9.68 -6.09
CA GLY A 850 -9.72 10.44 -4.86
C GLY A 850 -9.34 11.90 -5.09
N GLY A 851 -9.80 12.76 -4.19
CA GLY A 851 -9.37 14.15 -4.04
C GLY A 851 -9.01 14.40 -2.57
N MET A 852 -7.82 14.92 -2.32
CA MET A 852 -7.22 15.00 -0.99
C MET A 852 -6.52 16.32 -0.77
N SER A 853 -6.37 16.72 0.50
CA SER A 853 -5.40 17.71 0.93
C SER A 853 -4.48 17.12 2.01
N SER A 854 -3.28 17.63 2.10
CA SER A 854 -2.26 17.18 3.04
C SER A 854 -1.46 18.38 3.53
N TYR A 855 -1.43 18.60 4.84
CA TYR A 855 -0.51 19.55 5.46
C TYR A 855 0.61 18.80 6.16
N ASP A 856 1.83 19.08 5.76
CA ASP A 856 3.03 18.49 6.34
C ASP A 856 3.88 19.57 7.04
N PRO A 857 3.74 19.70 8.36
CA PRO A 857 4.50 20.71 9.11
C PRO A 857 5.99 20.39 9.27
N LEU A 858 6.43 19.13 9.04
CA LEU A 858 7.86 18.78 8.93
C LEU A 858 8.51 19.35 7.67
N VAL A 859 7.70 19.63 6.66
CA VAL A 859 8.15 20.16 5.37
C VAL A 859 7.77 21.63 5.20
N GLY A 860 6.72 22.09 5.91
CA GLY A 860 6.18 23.45 5.80
C GLY A 860 5.38 23.67 4.51
N VAL A 861 4.64 22.67 4.06
CA VAL A 861 3.86 22.70 2.81
C VAL A 861 2.44 22.17 3.03
N PHE A 862 1.46 22.89 2.47
CA PHE A 862 0.10 22.43 2.30
C PHE A 862 -0.11 22.02 0.83
N SER A 863 -0.69 20.86 0.58
CA SER A 863 -0.87 20.34 -0.78
C SER A 863 -2.30 19.90 -1.03
N PHE A 864 -2.81 20.18 -2.22
CA PHE A 864 -3.99 19.53 -2.81
C PHE A 864 -3.52 18.51 -3.83
N LEU A 865 -4.20 17.36 -3.91
CA LEU A 865 -3.87 16.31 -4.88
C LEU A 865 -5.10 15.52 -5.29
N SER A 866 -5.12 15.06 -6.56
CA SER A 866 -6.10 14.13 -7.07
C SER A 866 -5.45 12.85 -7.59
N TYR A 867 -6.21 11.77 -7.56
CA TYR A 867 -5.76 10.43 -7.92
C TYR A 867 -6.70 9.78 -8.93
N ARG A 868 -6.14 9.34 -10.08
CA ARG A 868 -6.90 8.77 -11.21
C ARG A 868 -8.06 9.67 -11.61
N ASP A 869 -7.73 10.90 -11.93
CA ASP A 869 -8.66 11.98 -12.20
C ASP A 869 -8.92 12.12 -13.71
N PRO A 870 -10.18 12.10 -14.17
CA PRO A 870 -10.49 12.37 -15.57
C PRO A 870 -10.38 13.86 -15.94
N HIS A 871 -10.23 14.78 -14.97
CA HIS A 871 -10.26 16.21 -15.19
C HIS A 871 -9.03 16.92 -14.62
N ILE A 872 -8.44 17.86 -15.35
CA ILE A 872 -7.32 18.70 -14.87
C ILE A 872 -7.82 20.10 -14.48
N LEU A 873 -8.37 20.85 -15.43
CA LEU A 873 -8.78 22.25 -15.20
C LEU A 873 -9.89 22.38 -14.16
N ARG A 874 -10.89 21.50 -14.22
CA ARG A 874 -11.94 21.45 -13.22
C ARG A 874 -11.38 21.21 -11.81
N THR A 875 -10.43 20.32 -11.68
CA THR A 875 -9.79 19.96 -10.42
C THR A 875 -8.97 21.10 -9.85
N LEU A 876 -8.17 21.79 -10.68
CA LEU A 876 -7.46 23.01 -10.25
C LEU A 876 -8.41 24.08 -9.75
N LYS A 877 -9.53 24.30 -10.44
CA LYS A 877 -10.56 25.23 -9.98
C LYS A 877 -11.16 24.79 -8.64
N VAL A 878 -11.39 23.49 -8.44
CA VAL A 878 -11.92 22.96 -7.16
C VAL A 878 -10.93 23.23 -6.03
N TYR A 879 -9.61 23.20 -6.24
CA TYR A 879 -8.62 23.54 -5.23
C TYR A 879 -8.70 25.03 -4.83
N ASP A 880 -8.84 25.94 -5.79
CA ASP A 880 -9.04 27.35 -5.51
C ASP A 880 -10.37 27.61 -4.75
N ASP A 881 -11.46 26.97 -5.21
CA ASP A 881 -12.77 27.09 -4.57
C ASP A 881 -12.77 26.49 -3.15
N ALA A 882 -11.96 25.45 -2.86
CA ALA A 882 -11.81 24.85 -1.53
C ALA A 882 -11.22 25.85 -0.51
N ILE A 883 -10.23 26.65 -0.90
CA ILE A 883 -9.64 27.69 -0.06
C ILE A 883 -10.71 28.77 0.24
N MET A 884 -11.47 29.17 -0.79
CA MET A 884 -12.55 30.15 -0.63
C MET A 884 -13.68 29.63 0.28
N ALA A 885 -14.01 28.33 0.21
CA ALA A 885 -15.03 27.71 1.05
C ALA A 885 -14.66 27.75 2.54
N LEU A 886 -13.40 27.61 2.91
CA LEU A 886 -12.91 27.78 4.29
C LEU A 886 -13.10 29.22 4.80
N ASN A 887 -12.99 30.22 3.92
CA ASN A 887 -13.09 31.64 4.29
C ASN A 887 -14.55 32.12 4.46
N GLN A 888 -15.53 31.47 3.83
CA GLN A 888 -16.93 31.93 3.78
C GLN A 888 -17.76 31.55 5.02
N GLN A 889 -17.17 31.03 6.08
CA GLN A 889 -17.82 30.67 7.36
C GLN A 889 -19.06 29.74 7.24
N ASN A 890 -19.16 28.99 6.17
CA ASN A 890 -20.23 28.01 5.96
C ASN A 890 -19.97 26.65 6.63
N ILE A 891 -19.00 26.60 7.54
CA ILE A 891 -18.60 25.40 8.26
C ILE A 891 -19.58 25.17 9.41
N SER A 892 -20.25 24.01 9.45
CA SER A 892 -21.06 23.64 10.60
C SER A 892 -20.19 23.19 11.79
N GLN A 893 -20.70 23.35 13.02
CA GLN A 893 -19.98 22.82 14.20
C GLN A 893 -19.78 21.31 14.10
N GLU A 894 -20.74 20.59 13.51
CA GLU A 894 -20.63 19.14 13.27
C GLU A 894 -19.48 18.78 12.35
N ASP A 895 -19.28 19.51 11.25
CA ASP A 895 -18.18 19.27 10.32
C ASP A 895 -16.82 19.61 10.94
N LEU A 896 -16.77 20.67 11.79
CA LEU A 896 -15.57 20.98 12.56
C LEU A 896 -15.25 19.85 13.55
N ASP A 897 -16.24 19.37 14.31
CA ASP A 897 -16.06 18.28 15.27
C ASP A 897 -15.53 17.03 14.57
N LYS A 898 -16.08 16.65 13.38
CA LYS A 898 -15.59 15.54 12.56
C LYS A 898 -14.13 15.76 12.13
N ALA A 899 -13.77 16.98 11.72
CA ALA A 899 -12.38 17.29 11.32
C ALA A 899 -11.41 17.20 12.49
N VAL A 900 -11.81 17.68 13.68
CA VAL A 900 -11.04 17.56 14.93
C VAL A 900 -10.84 16.08 15.29
N ILE A 901 -11.91 15.28 15.33
CA ILE A 901 -11.88 13.84 15.62
C ILE A 901 -10.93 13.13 14.66
N GLY A 902 -11.09 13.37 13.35
CA GLY A 902 -10.23 12.76 12.35
C GLY A 902 -8.76 13.20 12.43
N THR A 903 -8.48 14.43 12.86
CA THR A 903 -7.10 14.94 13.07
C THR A 903 -6.45 14.24 14.26
N ILE A 904 -7.16 14.09 15.37
CA ILE A 904 -6.69 13.34 16.54
C ILE A 904 -6.49 11.86 16.19
N GLY A 905 -7.39 11.26 15.41
CA GLY A 905 -7.24 9.87 14.94
C GLY A 905 -5.93 9.62 14.18
N VAL A 906 -5.46 10.61 13.39
CA VAL A 906 -4.14 10.53 12.72
C VAL A 906 -3.00 10.64 13.72
N MET A 907 -3.12 11.52 14.73
CA MET A 907 -2.08 11.70 15.77
C MET A 907 -1.93 10.46 16.67
N ASP A 908 -3.03 9.79 16.96
CA ASP A 908 -3.11 8.65 17.88
C ASP A 908 -3.01 7.29 17.15
N ARG A 909 -2.66 7.30 15.86
CA ARG A 909 -2.56 6.06 15.09
C ARG A 909 -1.57 5.08 15.73
N PRO A 910 -1.97 3.81 15.96
CA PRO A 910 -1.08 2.81 16.53
C PRO A 910 0.17 2.61 15.67
N MET A 911 1.30 2.47 16.33
CA MET A 911 2.58 2.18 15.68
C MET A 911 3.09 0.82 16.11
N ASP A 912 3.76 0.10 15.21
CA ASP A 912 4.54 -1.08 15.57
C ASP A 912 5.80 -0.68 16.37
N PRO A 913 6.44 -1.62 17.09
CA PRO A 913 7.60 -1.30 17.91
C PRO A 913 8.75 -0.63 17.13
N SER A 914 9.01 -1.10 15.91
CA SER A 914 10.04 -0.52 15.03
C SER A 914 9.73 0.95 14.69
N ASN A 915 8.48 1.25 14.37
CA ASN A 915 8.05 2.60 14.03
C ASN A 915 7.93 3.51 15.26
N ASN A 916 7.65 2.97 16.46
CA ASN A 916 7.71 3.73 17.70
C ASN A 916 9.10 4.33 17.92
N GLY A 917 10.15 3.49 17.96
CA GLY A 917 11.51 3.97 18.14
C GLY A 917 11.97 4.90 17.02
N TYR A 918 11.67 4.55 15.77
CA TYR A 918 11.99 5.40 14.62
C TYR A 918 11.32 6.79 14.70
N THR A 919 10.05 6.84 15.06
CA THR A 919 9.30 8.10 15.23
C THR A 919 9.88 8.94 16.35
N ALA A 920 10.30 8.33 17.46
CA ALA A 920 10.98 9.04 18.55
C ALA A 920 12.28 9.70 18.07
N MET A 921 13.10 9.00 17.27
CA MET A 921 14.30 9.55 16.63
C MET A 921 13.97 10.73 15.71
N ILE A 922 12.97 10.60 14.83
CA ILE A 922 12.56 11.70 13.93
C ILE A 922 12.05 12.92 14.73
N ARG A 923 11.28 12.71 15.80
CA ARG A 923 10.84 13.78 16.70
C ARG A 923 12.04 14.49 17.34
N HIS A 924 13.03 13.74 17.78
CA HIS A 924 14.27 14.29 18.34
C HIS A 924 15.01 15.16 17.30
N LEU A 925 15.27 14.64 16.09
CA LEU A 925 15.91 15.37 14.99
C LEU A 925 15.16 16.65 14.61
N SER A 926 13.84 16.62 14.68
CA SER A 926 12.98 17.77 14.36
C SER A 926 12.79 18.74 15.55
N GLY A 927 13.30 18.42 16.73
CA GLY A 927 13.09 19.21 17.96
C GLY A 927 11.67 19.18 18.51
N LEU A 928 10.88 18.15 18.16
CA LEU A 928 9.50 17.97 18.62
C LEU A 928 9.48 17.34 20.02
N THR A 929 9.13 18.13 21.02
CA THR A 929 9.01 17.66 22.42
C THR A 929 7.62 17.14 22.73
N ASP A 930 7.50 16.26 23.71
CA ASP A 930 6.19 15.78 24.21
C ASP A 930 5.33 16.91 24.73
N ALA A 931 5.93 17.93 25.40
CA ALA A 931 5.22 19.12 25.84
C ALA A 931 4.58 19.89 24.68
N TYR A 932 5.31 20.08 23.56
CA TYR A 932 4.76 20.72 22.36
C TYR A 932 3.65 19.87 21.72
N ARG A 933 3.82 18.56 21.67
CA ARG A 933 2.80 17.64 21.14
C ARG A 933 1.51 17.70 21.95
N GLN A 934 1.63 17.78 23.29
CA GLN A 934 0.46 17.98 24.16
C GLN A 934 -0.21 19.33 23.91
N THR A 935 0.56 20.42 23.79
CA THR A 935 0.02 21.72 23.44
C THR A 935 -0.73 21.69 22.09
N LEU A 936 -0.14 21.06 21.08
CA LEU A 936 -0.74 20.91 19.76
C LEU A 936 -2.07 20.13 19.83
N ARG A 937 -2.12 19.06 20.64
CA ARG A 937 -3.34 18.28 20.89
C ARG A 937 -4.41 19.15 21.55
N ASP A 938 -4.05 19.88 22.59
CA ASP A 938 -4.98 20.75 23.31
C ASP A 938 -5.57 21.84 22.39
N GLU A 939 -4.74 22.41 21.51
CA GLU A 939 -5.17 23.38 20.49
C GLU A 939 -6.10 22.78 19.44
N ILE A 940 -5.86 21.54 19.00
CA ILE A 940 -6.74 20.82 18.09
C ILE A 940 -8.09 20.55 18.76
N LEU A 941 -8.11 20.04 20.00
CA LEU A 941 -9.34 19.75 20.75
C LEU A 941 -10.16 21.01 21.04
N ALA A 942 -9.49 22.18 21.20
CA ALA A 942 -10.12 23.49 21.43
C ALA A 942 -10.37 24.29 20.14
N MET A 943 -10.31 23.64 18.95
CA MET A 943 -10.47 24.32 17.67
C MET A 943 -11.84 24.99 17.52
N THR A 944 -11.85 26.17 16.89
CA THR A 944 -13.08 26.92 16.58
C THR A 944 -13.14 27.26 15.10
N ILE A 945 -14.36 27.47 14.58
CA ILE A 945 -14.61 27.86 13.18
C ILE A 945 -13.84 29.15 12.84
N ASN A 946 -13.81 30.13 13.76
CA ASN A 946 -13.10 31.39 13.54
C ASN A 946 -11.58 31.18 13.38
N LYS A 947 -10.97 30.38 14.27
CA LYS A 947 -9.54 30.07 14.22
C LYS A 947 -9.15 29.36 12.92
N LEU A 948 -10.03 28.42 12.46
CA LEU A 948 -9.85 27.71 11.21
C LEU A 948 -9.88 28.67 10.00
N GLY A 949 -10.85 29.58 9.97
CA GLY A 949 -11.00 30.60 8.93
C GLY A 949 -9.82 31.57 8.90
N GLU A 950 -9.41 32.10 10.08
CA GLU A 950 -8.28 33.03 10.21
C GLU A 950 -6.97 32.41 9.66
N ALA A 951 -6.65 31.16 10.04
CA ALA A 951 -5.46 30.45 9.54
C ALA A 951 -5.54 30.22 8.02
N SER A 952 -6.72 29.90 7.49
CA SER A 952 -6.95 29.73 6.05
C SER A 952 -6.65 31.00 5.28
N VAL A 953 -7.20 32.17 5.72
CA VAL A 953 -6.92 33.46 5.07
C VAL A 953 -5.45 33.84 5.19
N CYS A 954 -4.86 33.62 6.37
CA CYS A 954 -3.48 34.02 6.63
C CYS A 954 -2.47 33.30 5.74
N PHE A 955 -2.67 32.00 5.50
CA PHE A 955 -1.70 31.15 4.79
C PHE A 955 -2.17 30.67 3.43
N LEU A 956 -3.32 30.02 3.33
CA LEU A 956 -3.71 29.37 2.09
C LEU A 956 -4.10 30.37 1.00
N ASP A 957 -4.90 31.38 1.33
CA ASP A 957 -5.35 32.38 0.35
C ASP A 957 -4.19 33.24 -0.14
N LYS A 958 -3.30 33.68 0.76
CA LYS A 958 -2.10 34.45 0.38
C LYS A 958 -1.09 33.61 -0.42
N ALA A 959 -0.90 32.32 -0.05
CA ALA A 959 0.05 31.44 -0.71
C ALA A 959 -0.43 30.99 -2.10
N ARG A 960 -1.72 31.16 -2.42
CA ARG A 960 -2.30 30.74 -3.71
C ARG A 960 -1.61 31.43 -4.90
N GLU A 961 -1.27 32.72 -4.80
CA GLU A 961 -0.62 33.50 -5.86
C GLU A 961 0.81 33.02 -6.15
N SER A 962 1.45 32.36 -5.18
CA SER A 962 2.80 31.80 -5.26
C SER A 962 2.79 30.27 -5.14
N SER A 963 1.67 29.61 -5.46
CA SER A 963 1.55 28.16 -5.48
C SER A 963 2.37 27.54 -6.60
N SER A 964 2.65 26.26 -6.49
CA SER A 964 3.28 25.47 -7.54
C SER A 964 2.38 24.31 -7.93
N ILE A 965 2.20 24.10 -9.23
CA ILE A 965 1.35 23.06 -9.79
C ILE A 965 2.23 21.99 -10.46
N ALA A 966 1.86 20.72 -10.27
CA ALA A 966 2.42 19.63 -11.05
C ALA A 966 1.31 18.68 -11.50
N VAL A 967 1.31 18.36 -12.79
CA VAL A 967 0.32 17.47 -13.41
C VAL A 967 1.05 16.34 -14.13
N PHE A 968 0.70 15.09 -13.82
CA PHE A 968 1.13 13.91 -14.58
C PHE A 968 -0.06 13.40 -15.39
N SER A 969 0.05 13.37 -16.71
CA SER A 969 -1.04 13.00 -17.63
C SER A 969 -0.54 12.65 -19.02
N SER A 970 -1.45 12.27 -19.93
CA SER A 970 -1.11 12.09 -21.34
C SER A 970 -0.73 13.43 -21.99
N GLU A 971 0.07 13.37 -23.05
CA GLU A 971 0.52 14.54 -23.78
C GLU A 971 -0.67 15.34 -24.35
N GLU A 972 -1.65 14.66 -24.95
CA GLU A 972 -2.86 15.29 -25.52
C GLU A 972 -3.62 16.10 -24.46
N GLN A 973 -3.82 15.55 -23.25
CA GLN A 973 -4.52 16.26 -22.18
C GLN A 973 -3.71 17.47 -21.69
N LEU A 974 -2.39 17.34 -21.51
CA LEU A 974 -1.54 18.45 -21.08
C LEU A 974 -1.48 19.58 -22.10
N GLN A 975 -1.41 19.26 -23.40
CA GLN A 975 -1.47 20.25 -24.48
C GLN A 975 -2.82 20.97 -24.53
N SER A 976 -3.93 20.21 -24.41
CA SER A 976 -5.28 20.77 -24.32
C SER A 976 -5.44 21.72 -23.14
N VAL A 977 -4.94 21.33 -21.97
CA VAL A 977 -4.93 22.19 -20.77
C VAL A 977 -4.13 23.47 -21.00
N ASN A 978 -2.95 23.37 -21.62
CA ASN A 978 -2.13 24.55 -21.93
C ASN A 978 -2.78 25.51 -22.92
N VAL A 979 -3.60 25.02 -23.85
CA VAL A 979 -4.40 25.89 -24.75
C VAL A 979 -5.46 26.64 -23.94
N ALA A 980 -6.13 25.99 -23.00
CA ALA A 980 -7.27 26.52 -22.25
C ALA A 980 -6.88 27.40 -21.05
N LEU A 981 -5.66 27.28 -20.51
CA LEU A 981 -5.18 28.10 -19.39
C LEU A 981 -5.01 29.58 -19.85
N GLU A 982 -5.64 30.50 -19.11
CA GLU A 982 -5.52 31.96 -19.35
C GLU A 982 -4.26 32.57 -18.71
N GLY A 983 -3.66 31.89 -17.72
CA GLY A 983 -2.48 32.36 -16.95
C GLY A 983 -1.18 31.68 -17.37
N ASN A 984 -0.35 31.34 -16.37
CA ASN A 984 0.89 30.61 -16.58
C ASN A 984 0.60 29.26 -17.22
N LYS A 985 1.39 28.89 -18.25
CA LYS A 985 1.31 27.58 -18.88
C LYS A 985 2.14 26.58 -18.08
N LEU A 986 1.71 25.33 -18.10
CA LEU A 986 2.52 24.23 -17.57
C LEU A 986 3.77 24.05 -18.45
N LEU A 987 4.94 24.05 -17.82
CA LEU A 987 6.17 23.65 -18.46
C LEU A 987 6.09 22.16 -18.75
N LEU A 988 5.92 21.78 -20.01
CA LEU A 988 5.82 20.37 -20.40
C LEU A 988 7.20 19.71 -20.37
N GLU A 989 7.26 18.62 -19.70
CA GLU A 989 8.47 17.82 -19.55
C GLU A 989 8.14 16.35 -19.86
N SER A 990 9.05 15.68 -20.56
CA SER A 990 9.00 14.22 -20.67
C SER A 990 9.30 13.57 -19.31
N LEU A 991 8.81 12.38 -19.10
CA LEU A 991 9.16 11.57 -17.95
C LEU A 991 10.64 11.19 -17.98
N GLU A 992 11.16 11.04 -19.19
CA GLU A 992 12.51 10.58 -19.47
C GLU A 992 13.48 11.71 -19.84
#